data_6d1120bdd207f8ccd953873593e3508d
#
_entry.id   6d1120bdd207f8ccd953873593e3508d
#
_cell.length_a   1.000
_cell.length_b   1.000
_cell.length_c   1.000
_cell.angle_alpha   90.00
_cell.angle_beta   90.00
_cell.angle_gamma   90.00
#
_symmetry.space_group_name_H-M   'P 1'
#
loop_
_entity.id
_entity.type
_entity.pdbx_description
1 polymer ?
#
loop_
_entity_poly.entity_id
_entity_poly.type
_entity_poly.pdbx_seq_one_letter_code
_entity_poly.pdbx_strand_id
1 'polypeptide(L)'
;MPARPLSARRVPTALMAALALLALPALAQTPPAQTLPKTTAATTWTPDNGNGTFTNPLFNDEFSDPDIIRVGDDYYMTGTTMHTMPALPVLHSKDLVNWRLLGYALDRLEMGPEYRLEGGKDAYGAGIWAPALRYHNGTFYIFSNINGYGIQVFTATNPAGPWTHKSLDSKIHDLSVLFDDDGKIYAVYSYDEVRLVELKPDLSGVVEGSERVIIPAGNAMGEGHHFYKIKGKYYIISANYAPVGRMQAARSDSPFGPYETVTISARETMGTQFGWRTQGIGRNLPAPGDTISVSPPPQGGNAFGADPLHQGGLVELPNGDWWGFSMMDVKSMGRTTFLSPVTWHDGWPYFGLPGNLGRSPRTWLKPATGATGAPTPTYTRNDDFSGPKPQAIWQWNHVPDDRKWSLSERRGYLRLHSLPAPHFLLARNSLTQRVIGPESTATTTLDAKGLKDGDVAGLGLLNIPYFWLGVVRDGQAYRLRFYDQLANKTIEAALPGPRVQLRVSGNYDTELSQFSYSTDGKTFTPIGGDVRTAYQLRTFQGVRYALFAFNEKGMTGGQADFDDFRVDEPLADRSQNIPAGKVVTIRNFANDQPMWANPHGMLHFAANGSKETAGPGVRFRVHDRGQGRVALEAMDGSGFLTVVGLGLSSDVRLMKTETPDSLFQWQDMLRKQFMLMSLRTHRYLGLDVRTGEPYAADWPGADPDRKDGTVLVWEEVK
;
A
#
# COMPACT_ATOMS: atom_id res chain seq x y z
N MET A 1 24.66 -72.36 3.12
CA MET A 1 24.99 -73.48 2.22
C MET A 1 23.73 -74.19 1.81
N PRO A 2 23.60 -74.73 0.68
CA PRO A 2 23.60 -74.13 -0.68
C PRO A 2 22.22 -74.40 -1.32
N ALA A 3 21.78 -74.04 -2.43
CA ALA A 3 22.30 -73.74 -3.74
C ALA A 3 21.08 -73.51 -4.64
N ARG A 4 21.27 -72.74 -5.63
CA ARG A 4 20.50 -72.65 -6.88
C ARG A 4 20.51 -74.01 -7.65
N PRO A 5 19.79 -74.26 -8.77
CA PRO A 5 19.55 -73.33 -9.88
C PRO A 5 18.31 -73.58 -10.81
N LEU A 6 18.08 -72.60 -11.70
CA LEU A 6 17.95 -72.56 -13.14
C LEU A 6 16.79 -73.22 -13.94
N SER A 7 16.21 -72.40 -14.78
CA SER A 7 15.98 -72.48 -16.25
C SER A 7 14.70 -73.20 -16.69
N ALA A 8 14.01 -72.90 -17.75
CA ALA A 8 14.12 -72.12 -18.96
C ALA A 8 12.84 -72.27 -19.81
N ARG A 9 12.56 -71.20 -20.60
CA ARG A 9 12.03 -71.23 -21.98
C ARG A 9 10.80 -72.05 -22.38
N ARG A 10 9.75 -71.46 -22.93
CA ARG A 10 9.45 -71.25 -24.36
C ARG A 10 7.99 -70.90 -24.64
N VAL A 11 7.80 -69.95 -25.54
CA VAL A 11 6.67 -69.55 -26.40
C VAL A 11 6.47 -70.60 -27.52
N PRO A 12 5.42 -70.66 -28.38
CA PRO A 12 4.15 -69.95 -28.53
C PRO A 12 2.95 -70.84 -28.85
N THR A 13 1.72 -70.32 -28.90
CA THR A 13 0.85 -70.62 -30.09
C THR A 13 -0.37 -69.71 -30.12
N ALA A 14 -0.67 -69.16 -31.25
CA ALA A 14 -1.83 -68.42 -31.64
C ALA A 14 -3.10 -69.23 -31.71
N LEU A 15 -4.26 -68.66 -31.42
CA LEU A 15 -5.53 -69.09 -31.99
C LEU A 15 -6.47 -67.92 -32.16
N MET A 16 -6.97 -67.74 -33.36
CA MET A 16 -8.04 -66.83 -33.77
C MET A 16 -9.38 -67.30 -33.19
N ALA A 17 -10.23 -66.39 -32.76
CA ALA A 17 -11.69 -66.59 -32.82
C ALA A 17 -12.45 -65.25 -32.80
N ALA A 18 -13.12 -65.01 -33.88
CA ALA A 18 -14.45 -64.45 -34.09
C ALA A 18 -14.90 -63.14 -33.36
N LEU A 19 -15.13 -62.10 -34.18
CA LEU A 19 -15.95 -60.93 -33.90
C LEU A 19 -17.38 -61.28 -33.52
N ALA A 20 -17.83 -60.73 -32.42
CA ALA A 20 -19.28 -60.42 -32.17
C ALA A 20 -19.41 -58.91 -31.99
N LEU A 21 -19.97 -58.20 -32.94
CA LEU A 21 -20.40 -56.80 -32.84
C LEU A 21 -21.57 -56.69 -31.83
N LEU A 22 -21.32 -56.11 -30.69
CA LEU A 22 -22.34 -55.56 -29.81
C LEU A 22 -22.32 -54.03 -29.99
N ALA A 23 -23.38 -53.46 -30.53
CA ALA A 23 -23.60 -52.04 -30.63
C ALA A 23 -23.80 -51.43 -29.23
N LEU A 24 -22.85 -50.62 -28.79
CA LEU A 24 -22.94 -49.76 -27.60
C LEU A 24 -23.67 -48.47 -27.99
N PRO A 25 -24.58 -47.93 -27.17
CA PRO A 25 -25.24 -46.65 -27.43
C PRO A 25 -24.22 -45.52 -27.44
N ALA A 26 -24.35 -44.61 -28.40
CA ALA A 26 -23.51 -43.43 -28.54
C ALA A 26 -23.63 -42.54 -27.26
N LEU A 27 -22.55 -42.46 -26.52
CA LEU A 27 -22.36 -41.44 -25.48
C LEU A 27 -22.37 -40.07 -26.16
N ALA A 28 -23.35 -39.25 -25.79
CA ALA A 28 -23.40 -37.86 -26.17
C ALA A 28 -22.08 -37.17 -25.84
N GLN A 29 -21.34 -36.72 -26.82
CA GLN A 29 -20.16 -35.91 -26.63
C GLN A 29 -20.58 -34.60 -25.98
N THR A 30 -20.13 -34.37 -24.74
CA THR A 30 -20.14 -33.07 -24.11
C THR A 30 -19.36 -32.09 -25.02
N PRO A 31 -19.93 -30.93 -25.37
CA PRO A 31 -19.17 -29.94 -26.15
C PRO A 31 -17.89 -29.58 -25.43
N PRO A 32 -16.77 -29.38 -26.15
CA PRO A 32 -15.52 -28.96 -25.52
C PRO A 32 -15.73 -27.66 -24.76
N ALA A 33 -15.27 -27.62 -23.52
CA ALA A 33 -15.24 -26.40 -22.73
C ALA A 33 -14.59 -25.30 -23.56
N GLN A 34 -15.34 -24.23 -23.84
CA GLN A 34 -14.77 -23.04 -24.46
C GLN A 34 -13.68 -22.54 -23.53
N THR A 35 -12.43 -22.74 -23.93
CA THR A 35 -11.29 -22.04 -23.35
C THR A 35 -11.50 -20.56 -23.63
N LEU A 36 -11.89 -19.81 -22.60
CA LEU A 36 -11.84 -18.36 -22.64
C LEU A 36 -10.42 -17.93 -23.04
N PRO A 37 -10.26 -16.90 -23.89
CA PRO A 37 -8.93 -16.43 -24.27
C PRO A 37 -8.16 -16.11 -22.99
N LYS A 38 -6.91 -16.59 -22.91
CA LYS A 38 -5.97 -16.18 -21.85
C LYS A 38 -5.93 -14.67 -21.85
N THR A 39 -6.56 -14.06 -20.86
CA THR A 39 -6.46 -12.62 -20.65
C THR A 39 -4.98 -12.27 -20.53
N THR A 40 -4.53 -11.31 -21.33
CA THR A 40 -3.26 -10.61 -21.12
C THR A 40 -3.18 -10.27 -19.64
N ALA A 41 -2.06 -10.59 -19.00
CA ALA A 41 -1.86 -10.26 -17.59
C ALA A 41 -2.24 -8.79 -17.38
N ALA A 42 -3.20 -8.54 -16.49
CA ALA A 42 -3.61 -7.17 -16.20
C ALA A 42 -2.38 -6.41 -15.69
N THR A 43 -2.13 -5.23 -16.24
CA THR A 43 -1.06 -4.36 -15.77
C THR A 43 -1.41 -3.95 -14.34
N THR A 44 -0.51 -4.15 -13.39
CA THR A 44 -0.68 -3.71 -12.01
C THR A 44 0.41 -2.73 -11.62
N TRP A 45 0.17 -1.93 -10.60
CA TRP A 45 1.14 -0.97 -10.09
C TRP A 45 2.47 -1.63 -9.75
N THR A 46 3.54 -1.00 -10.23
CA THR A 46 4.91 -1.25 -9.76
C THR A 46 5.62 0.09 -9.54
N PRO A 47 6.40 0.26 -8.48
CA PRO A 47 7.18 1.47 -8.27
C PRO A 47 8.31 1.63 -9.28
N ASP A 48 8.81 0.55 -9.86
CA ASP A 48 9.89 0.56 -10.86
C ASP A 48 9.41 1.13 -12.20
N ASN A 49 10.05 2.19 -12.66
CA ASN A 49 9.72 2.86 -13.92
C ASN A 49 10.34 2.17 -15.15
N GLY A 50 11.16 1.11 -14.97
CA GLY A 50 11.81 0.40 -16.08
C GLY A 50 12.97 1.15 -16.74
N ASN A 51 13.29 2.36 -16.29
CA ASN A 51 14.31 3.24 -16.87
C ASN A 51 15.47 3.56 -15.90
N GLY A 52 15.62 2.79 -14.83
CA GLY A 52 16.60 3.00 -13.78
C GLY A 52 16.14 3.92 -12.65
N THR A 53 14.88 4.34 -12.68
CA THR A 53 14.24 5.11 -11.60
C THR A 53 13.07 4.36 -10.97
N PHE A 54 12.65 4.81 -9.81
CA PHE A 54 11.42 4.38 -9.17
C PHE A 54 10.55 5.58 -8.80
N THR A 55 9.26 5.36 -8.56
CA THR A 55 8.30 6.37 -8.11
C THR A 55 7.57 5.86 -6.87
N ASN A 56 7.61 6.65 -5.79
CA ASN A 56 6.85 6.40 -4.58
C ASN A 56 5.32 6.55 -4.80
N PRO A 57 4.48 5.84 -4.04
CA PRO A 57 4.82 4.87 -2.98
C PRO A 57 5.35 3.55 -3.55
N LEU A 58 6.08 2.76 -2.71
CA LEU A 58 6.51 1.41 -3.09
C LEU A 58 5.30 0.50 -3.35
N PHE A 59 4.28 0.62 -2.53
CA PHE A 59 2.98 -0.05 -2.71
C PHE A 59 1.90 1.01 -2.83
N ASN A 60 1.10 0.94 -3.88
CA ASN A 60 -0.06 1.84 -4.02
C ASN A 60 -1.32 1.22 -3.40
N ASP A 61 -1.12 0.38 -2.41
CA ASP A 61 -2.08 -0.18 -1.48
C ASP A 61 -1.52 -0.09 -0.05
N GLU A 62 -2.32 -0.43 0.94
CA GLU A 62 -1.87 -0.34 2.33
C GLU A 62 -0.72 -1.31 2.63
N PHE A 63 0.38 -0.77 3.13
CA PHE A 63 1.44 -1.52 3.79
C PHE A 63 2.08 -0.62 4.84
N SER A 64 1.65 -0.79 6.08
CA SER A 64 1.96 0.11 7.18
C SER A 64 3.02 -0.45 8.13
N ASP A 65 3.64 0.46 8.87
CA ASP A 65 4.69 0.19 9.86
C ASP A 65 5.79 -0.74 9.31
N PRO A 66 6.40 -0.39 8.15
CA PRO A 66 7.41 -1.25 7.55
C PRO A 66 8.65 -1.34 8.44
N ASP A 67 9.24 -2.52 8.52
CA ASP A 67 10.62 -2.69 8.96
C ASP A 67 11.40 -3.46 7.91
N ILE A 68 12.55 -2.91 7.50
CA ILE A 68 13.39 -3.43 6.43
C ILE A 68 14.77 -3.73 6.96
N ILE A 69 15.27 -4.93 6.66
CA ILE A 69 16.65 -5.33 6.95
C ILE A 69 17.38 -5.82 5.70
N ARG A 70 18.69 -5.73 5.69
CA ARG A 70 19.58 -6.35 4.71
C ARG A 70 20.28 -7.57 5.30
N VAL A 71 20.30 -8.67 4.54
CA VAL A 71 21.05 -9.88 4.86
C VAL A 71 21.86 -10.29 3.64
N GLY A 72 23.15 -10.01 3.66
CA GLY A 72 24.01 -10.15 2.48
C GLY A 72 23.57 -9.19 1.36
N ASP A 73 23.21 -9.74 0.19
CA ASP A 73 22.73 -8.98 -0.97
C ASP A 73 21.19 -8.98 -1.08
N ASP A 74 20.51 -9.44 -0.03
CA ASP A 74 19.06 -9.57 0.01
C ASP A 74 18.46 -8.59 1.01
N TYR A 75 17.26 -8.11 0.69
CA TYR A 75 16.46 -7.25 1.56
C TYR A 75 15.16 -7.95 1.93
N TYR A 76 14.77 -7.81 3.18
CA TYR A 76 13.55 -8.39 3.71
C TYR A 76 12.73 -7.31 4.39
N MET A 77 11.42 -7.38 4.25
CA MET A 77 10.47 -6.44 4.83
C MET A 77 9.30 -7.15 5.47
N THR A 78 8.81 -6.63 6.57
CA THR A 78 7.53 -6.97 7.18
C THR A 78 6.75 -5.72 7.53
N GLY A 79 5.48 -5.86 7.88
CA GLY A 79 4.62 -4.74 8.26
C GLY A 79 3.41 -5.21 9.06
N THR A 80 2.65 -4.25 9.58
CA THR A 80 1.46 -4.51 10.39
C THR A 80 0.30 -5.07 9.56
N THR A 81 -0.55 -5.88 10.18
CA THR A 81 -1.75 -6.45 9.56
C THR A 81 -2.99 -6.33 10.44
N MET A 82 -2.86 -5.75 11.62
CA MET A 82 -3.94 -5.67 12.60
C MET A 82 -4.62 -7.03 12.83
N HIS A 83 -5.93 -7.11 12.64
CA HIS A 83 -6.76 -8.30 12.86
C HIS A 83 -6.88 -9.20 11.63
N THR A 84 -6.30 -8.84 10.48
CA THR A 84 -6.45 -9.63 9.25
C THR A 84 -5.49 -10.82 9.18
N MET A 85 -5.96 -11.91 8.58
CA MET A 85 -5.28 -13.20 8.51
C MET A 85 -5.08 -13.69 7.07
N PRO A 86 -3.92 -14.26 6.71
CA PRO A 86 -2.72 -14.44 7.53
C PRO A 86 -2.05 -13.12 7.85
N ALA A 87 -1.20 -13.10 8.88
CA ALA A 87 -0.59 -11.91 9.45
C ALA A 87 0.95 -11.90 9.32
N LEU A 88 1.55 -10.72 9.43
CA LEU A 88 2.99 -10.51 9.30
C LEU A 88 3.52 -11.00 7.95
N PRO A 89 3.22 -10.29 6.85
CA PRO A 89 3.77 -10.60 5.54
C PRO A 89 5.29 -10.47 5.57
N VAL A 90 5.99 -11.41 4.94
CA VAL A 90 7.43 -11.36 4.76
C VAL A 90 7.71 -11.20 3.27
N LEU A 91 8.30 -10.08 2.90
CA LEU A 91 8.64 -9.74 1.54
C LEU A 91 10.16 -9.80 1.35
N HIS A 92 10.57 -10.06 0.12
CA HIS A 92 11.95 -10.12 -0.31
C HIS A 92 12.20 -9.22 -1.52
N SER A 93 13.33 -8.54 -1.54
CA SER A 93 13.82 -7.73 -2.65
C SER A 93 15.32 -7.89 -2.84
N LYS A 94 15.81 -7.63 -4.06
CA LYS A 94 17.22 -7.47 -4.39
C LYS A 94 17.62 -5.99 -4.59
N ASP A 95 16.63 -5.09 -4.72
CA ASP A 95 16.87 -3.70 -5.12
C ASP A 95 16.10 -2.65 -4.30
N LEU A 96 15.41 -3.07 -3.23
CA LEU A 96 14.53 -2.25 -2.38
C LEU A 96 13.31 -1.66 -3.09
N VAL A 97 13.17 -1.85 -4.39
CA VAL A 97 12.08 -1.31 -5.21
C VAL A 97 11.12 -2.42 -5.63
N ASN A 98 11.66 -3.52 -6.14
CA ASN A 98 10.88 -4.67 -6.58
C ASN A 98 10.78 -5.70 -5.46
N TRP A 99 9.60 -5.87 -4.91
CA TRP A 99 9.32 -6.73 -3.77
C TRP A 99 8.48 -7.94 -4.17
N ARG A 100 8.79 -9.09 -3.60
CA ARG A 100 8.03 -10.33 -3.75
C ARG A 100 7.59 -10.84 -2.39
N LEU A 101 6.30 -11.13 -2.23
CA LEU A 101 5.79 -11.81 -1.05
C LEU A 101 6.34 -13.25 -0.98
N LEU A 102 7.02 -13.59 0.11
CA LEU A 102 7.49 -14.94 0.39
C LEU A 102 6.43 -15.77 1.12
N GLY A 103 5.70 -15.16 2.02
CA GLY A 103 4.71 -15.79 2.87
C GLY A 103 4.34 -14.89 4.04
N TYR A 104 3.80 -15.51 5.07
CA TYR A 104 3.37 -14.85 6.29
C TYR A 104 3.97 -15.56 7.50
N ALA A 105 4.33 -14.81 8.54
CA ALA A 105 4.91 -15.41 9.74
C ALA A 105 3.84 -15.99 10.70
N LEU A 106 2.58 -15.59 10.53
CA LEU A 106 1.48 -16.09 11.36
C LEU A 106 0.23 -16.34 10.51
N ASP A 107 -0.22 -17.58 10.49
CA ASP A 107 -1.43 -17.97 9.74
C ASP A 107 -2.70 -17.49 10.43
N ARG A 108 -2.76 -17.53 11.77
CA ARG A 108 -4.00 -17.28 12.53
C ARG A 108 -3.72 -16.63 13.89
N LEU A 109 -4.48 -15.61 14.22
CA LEU A 109 -4.51 -14.98 15.55
C LEU A 109 -5.57 -15.66 16.45
N GLU A 110 -5.29 -16.86 16.92
CA GLU A 110 -6.20 -17.63 17.80
C GLU A 110 -6.17 -17.15 19.26
N MET A 111 -6.19 -15.85 19.50
CA MET A 111 -5.98 -15.27 20.82
C MET A 111 -7.25 -15.23 21.67
N GLY A 112 -8.40 -14.85 21.09
CA GLY A 112 -9.64 -14.71 21.86
C GLY A 112 -10.90 -14.71 20.96
N PRO A 113 -12.10 -14.65 21.56
CA PRO A 113 -13.36 -14.63 20.81
C PRO A 113 -13.53 -13.38 19.93
N GLU A 114 -12.91 -12.25 20.28
CA GLU A 114 -12.90 -11.03 19.50
C GLU A 114 -12.22 -11.23 18.13
N TYR A 115 -11.19 -12.08 18.07
CA TYR A 115 -10.53 -12.41 16.81
C TYR A 115 -11.34 -13.34 15.92
N ARG A 116 -12.40 -13.95 16.44
CA ARG A 116 -13.34 -14.80 15.70
C ARG A 116 -14.73 -14.17 15.52
N LEU A 117 -14.90 -12.90 15.86
CA LEU A 117 -16.18 -12.18 15.84
C LEU A 117 -17.30 -12.93 16.61
N GLU A 118 -16.94 -13.55 17.72
CA GLU A 118 -17.87 -14.36 18.54
C GLU A 118 -18.49 -13.52 19.66
N GLY A 119 -19.80 -13.72 19.89
CA GLY A 119 -20.53 -13.03 20.95
C GLY A 119 -20.63 -11.51 20.75
N GLY A 120 -20.60 -11.02 19.52
CA GLY A 120 -20.66 -9.60 19.20
C GLY A 120 -19.35 -8.84 19.49
N LYS A 121 -18.28 -9.55 19.84
CA LYS A 121 -16.95 -8.95 20.04
C LYS A 121 -16.21 -8.84 18.72
N ASP A 122 -15.28 -7.87 18.63
CA ASP A 122 -14.44 -7.64 17.48
C ASP A 122 -13.00 -7.26 17.88
N ALA A 123 -12.07 -7.44 16.95
CA ALA A 123 -10.67 -7.06 17.09
C ALA A 123 -10.25 -5.98 16.08
N TYR A 124 -11.19 -5.21 15.54
CA TYR A 124 -10.84 -4.11 14.63
C TYR A 124 -9.88 -3.13 15.30
N GLY A 125 -8.78 -2.79 14.61
CA GLY A 125 -7.72 -1.95 15.12
C GLY A 125 -6.86 -2.59 16.22
N ALA A 126 -7.10 -3.86 16.54
CA ALA A 126 -6.26 -4.68 17.41
C ALA A 126 -5.55 -5.78 16.61
N GLY A 127 -4.73 -6.58 17.25
CA GLY A 127 -3.97 -7.65 16.62
C GLY A 127 -2.50 -7.31 16.47
N ILE A 128 -1.96 -7.57 15.30
CA ILE A 128 -0.55 -7.29 14.99
C ILE A 128 -0.34 -5.80 14.80
N TRP A 129 0.44 -5.19 15.69
CA TRP A 129 0.92 -3.83 15.57
C TRP A 129 2.36 -3.80 15.05
N ALA A 130 2.98 -2.62 14.99
CA ALA A 130 4.28 -2.39 14.38
C ALA A 130 5.30 -3.50 14.70
N PRO A 131 5.76 -4.29 13.70
CA PRO A 131 6.72 -5.35 13.90
C PRO A 131 8.16 -4.83 13.83
N ALA A 132 9.08 -5.47 14.57
CA ALA A 132 10.51 -5.29 14.42
C ALA A 132 11.12 -6.55 13.81
N LEU A 133 11.71 -6.43 12.62
CA LEU A 133 12.37 -7.52 11.88
C LEU A 133 13.86 -7.47 12.15
N ARG A 134 14.47 -8.60 12.53
CA ARG A 134 15.92 -8.70 12.78
C ARG A 134 16.48 -9.99 12.22
N TYR A 135 17.77 -9.98 11.94
CA TYR A 135 18.53 -11.18 11.59
C TYR A 135 19.78 -11.26 12.49
N HIS A 136 19.93 -12.38 13.18
CA HIS A 136 21.06 -12.60 14.05
C HIS A 136 21.44 -14.08 14.06
N ASN A 137 22.73 -14.39 13.88
CA ASN A 137 23.28 -15.76 13.92
C ASN A 137 22.50 -16.78 13.11
N GLY A 138 22.17 -16.46 11.84
CA GLY A 138 21.48 -17.38 10.94
C GLY A 138 19.96 -17.48 11.14
N THR A 139 19.39 -16.69 12.04
CA THR A 139 17.96 -16.73 12.37
C THR A 139 17.31 -15.37 12.13
N PHE A 140 16.16 -15.37 11.49
CA PHE A 140 15.25 -14.23 11.38
C PHE A 140 14.35 -14.16 12.60
N TYR A 141 14.13 -12.97 13.10
CA TYR A 141 13.27 -12.66 14.24
C TYR A 141 12.26 -11.59 13.84
N ILE A 142 10.99 -11.79 14.18
CA ILE A 142 9.97 -10.75 14.15
C ILE A 142 9.40 -10.60 15.55
N PHE A 143 9.47 -9.39 16.09
CA PHE A 143 8.84 -9.02 17.36
C PHE A 143 7.62 -8.18 17.04
N SER A 144 6.47 -8.50 17.59
CA SER A 144 5.26 -7.69 17.38
C SER A 144 4.37 -7.72 18.60
N ASN A 145 3.83 -6.55 18.94
CA ASN A 145 2.82 -6.44 19.98
C ASN A 145 1.47 -6.92 19.47
N ILE A 146 0.82 -7.82 20.24
CA ILE A 146 -0.57 -8.18 20.03
C ILE A 146 -1.39 -7.62 21.18
N ASN A 147 -2.33 -6.72 20.86
CA ASN A 147 -3.13 -6.02 21.88
C ASN A 147 -3.79 -6.98 22.85
N GLY A 148 -3.54 -6.76 24.14
CA GLY A 148 -4.04 -7.59 25.23
C GLY A 148 -3.20 -8.84 25.53
N TYR A 149 -2.32 -9.25 24.62
CA TYR A 149 -1.54 -10.49 24.70
C TYR A 149 -0.02 -10.28 24.74
N GLY A 150 0.42 -9.00 24.68
CA GLY A 150 1.82 -8.62 24.79
C GLY A 150 2.65 -8.94 23.55
N ILE A 151 3.98 -8.89 23.71
CA ILE A 151 4.93 -9.14 22.63
C ILE A 151 5.00 -10.62 22.30
N GLN A 152 4.87 -10.92 21.03
CA GLN A 152 5.13 -12.22 20.45
C GLN A 152 6.42 -12.19 19.64
N VAL A 153 7.21 -13.24 19.74
CA VAL A 153 8.46 -13.41 19.01
C VAL A 153 8.30 -14.56 18.01
N PHE A 154 8.51 -14.23 16.74
CA PHE A 154 8.47 -15.21 15.65
C PHE A 154 9.90 -15.46 15.18
N THR A 155 10.27 -16.74 14.95
CA THR A 155 11.62 -17.10 14.52
C THR A 155 11.60 -18.09 13.36
N ALA A 156 12.52 -17.91 12.41
CA ALA A 156 12.73 -18.83 11.31
C ALA A 156 14.19 -18.76 10.80
N THR A 157 14.70 -19.87 10.32
CA THR A 157 15.99 -19.88 9.57
C THR A 157 15.80 -19.58 8.10
N ASN A 158 14.62 -19.84 7.57
CA ASN A 158 14.21 -19.48 6.22
C ASN A 158 13.13 -18.37 6.30
N PRO A 159 13.32 -17.19 5.68
CA PRO A 159 12.34 -16.11 5.75
C PRO A 159 10.97 -16.46 5.12
N ALA A 160 10.91 -17.47 4.22
CA ALA A 160 9.65 -17.99 3.71
C ALA A 160 8.91 -18.91 4.72
N GLY A 161 9.53 -19.19 5.86
CA GLY A 161 9.01 -20.08 6.87
C GLY A 161 9.48 -21.54 6.74
N PRO A 162 8.97 -22.47 7.56
CA PRO A 162 7.97 -22.20 8.60
C PRO A 162 8.50 -21.33 9.74
N TRP A 163 7.62 -20.50 10.28
CA TRP A 163 7.89 -19.67 11.46
C TRP A 163 7.37 -20.35 12.71
N THR A 164 8.15 -20.30 13.78
CA THR A 164 7.73 -20.67 15.12
C THR A 164 7.48 -19.42 15.93
N HIS A 165 6.60 -19.48 16.93
CA HIS A 165 6.32 -18.31 17.73
C HIS A 165 6.25 -18.63 19.23
N LYS A 166 6.58 -17.64 20.07
CA LYS A 166 6.42 -17.68 21.52
C LYS A 166 6.11 -16.29 22.07
N SER A 167 5.55 -16.22 23.28
CA SER A 167 5.39 -14.95 24.00
C SER A 167 6.70 -14.51 24.64
N LEU A 168 6.96 -13.22 24.63
CA LEU A 168 8.03 -12.58 25.40
C LEU A 168 7.62 -12.30 26.86
N ASP A 169 6.37 -12.56 27.23
CA ASP A 169 5.81 -12.26 28.55
C ASP A 169 6.10 -10.81 29.02
N SER A 170 5.83 -9.86 28.15
CA SER A 170 5.96 -8.43 28.43
C SER A 170 4.97 -7.61 27.60
N LYS A 171 4.50 -6.51 28.17
CA LYS A 171 3.59 -5.55 27.51
C LYS A 171 4.37 -4.31 27.12
N ILE A 172 5.13 -4.41 26.06
CA ILE A 172 5.96 -3.34 25.51
C ILE A 172 5.28 -2.82 24.23
N HIS A 173 5.11 -1.51 24.10
CA HIS A 173 4.47 -0.88 22.95
C HIS A 173 5.52 -0.45 21.92
N ASP A 174 5.32 -0.81 20.65
CA ASP A 174 6.13 -0.41 19.48
C ASP A 174 7.64 -0.58 19.69
N LEU A 175 8.03 -1.80 20.05
CA LEU A 175 9.43 -2.07 20.36
C LEU A 175 10.30 -2.18 19.11
N SER A 176 11.55 -1.79 19.26
CA SER A 176 12.63 -2.15 18.37
C SER A 176 13.75 -2.85 19.13
N VAL A 177 14.29 -3.92 18.55
CA VAL A 177 15.29 -4.78 19.20
C VAL A 177 16.64 -4.64 18.53
N LEU A 178 17.70 -4.57 19.33
CA LEU A 178 19.11 -4.61 18.91
C LEU A 178 19.81 -5.79 19.59
N PHE A 179 20.40 -6.69 18.80
CA PHE A 179 21.40 -7.65 19.25
C PHE A 179 22.74 -6.91 19.21
N ASP A 180 23.25 -6.53 20.38
CA ASP A 180 24.46 -5.70 20.47
C ASP A 180 25.74 -6.53 20.51
N ASP A 181 26.85 -5.88 20.18
CA ASP A 181 28.21 -6.50 20.17
C ASP A 181 28.71 -6.89 21.58
N ASP A 182 28.10 -6.32 22.64
CA ASP A 182 28.36 -6.70 24.02
C ASP A 182 27.71 -8.03 24.42
N GLY A 183 27.01 -8.67 23.50
CA GLY A 183 26.29 -9.94 23.70
C GLY A 183 24.92 -9.81 24.37
N LYS A 184 24.47 -8.58 24.63
CA LYS A 184 23.14 -8.30 25.19
C LYS A 184 22.12 -8.04 24.11
N ILE A 185 20.87 -8.16 24.48
CA ILE A 185 19.74 -7.87 23.61
C ILE A 185 18.98 -6.71 24.24
N TYR A 186 18.95 -5.58 23.55
CA TYR A 186 18.27 -4.39 24.02
C TYR A 186 16.98 -4.16 23.23
N ALA A 187 15.93 -3.73 23.92
CA ALA A 187 14.71 -3.24 23.29
C ALA A 187 14.45 -1.80 23.70
N VAL A 188 14.19 -0.92 22.73
CA VAL A 188 13.69 0.43 22.95
C VAL A 188 12.21 0.50 22.59
N TYR A 189 11.42 1.30 23.31
CA TYR A 189 9.97 1.33 23.18
C TYR A 189 9.35 2.56 23.85
N SER A 190 8.04 2.66 23.86
CA SER A 190 7.19 3.67 24.49
C SER A 190 6.76 4.80 23.54
N TYR A 191 6.09 5.79 24.07
CA TYR A 191 5.60 6.97 23.36
C TYR A 191 6.09 8.24 24.08
N ASP A 192 6.61 9.21 23.32
CA ASP A 192 7.18 10.48 23.78
C ASP A 192 8.47 10.33 24.61
N GLU A 193 8.45 9.67 25.75
CA GLU A 193 9.70 9.21 26.40
C GLU A 193 10.16 7.89 25.77
N VAL A 194 11.47 7.74 25.61
CA VAL A 194 12.03 6.46 25.11
C VAL A 194 12.58 5.67 26.28
N ARG A 195 12.11 4.46 26.41
CA ARG A 195 12.57 3.48 27.41
C ARG A 195 13.43 2.42 26.74
N LEU A 196 14.42 1.93 27.50
CA LEU A 196 15.22 0.78 27.12
C LEU A 196 15.08 -0.30 28.20
N VAL A 197 15.00 -1.53 27.75
CA VAL A 197 15.05 -2.73 28.59
C VAL A 197 16.00 -3.77 27.97
N GLU A 198 16.67 -4.55 28.81
CA GLU A 198 17.43 -5.72 28.38
C GLU A 198 16.52 -6.95 28.30
N LEU A 199 16.53 -7.66 27.19
CA LEU A 199 15.82 -8.91 27.00
C LEU A 199 16.68 -10.09 27.48
N LYS A 200 16.04 -11.12 28.02
CA LYS A 200 16.73 -12.38 28.35
C LYS A 200 17.28 -13.03 27.07
N PRO A 201 18.45 -13.71 27.12
CA PRO A 201 19.04 -14.33 25.93
C PRO A 201 18.14 -15.36 25.23
N ASP A 202 17.27 -16.03 25.96
CA ASP A 202 16.31 -16.99 25.44
C ASP A 202 15.02 -16.34 24.94
N LEU A 203 14.91 -14.99 25.02
CA LEU A 203 13.74 -14.21 24.64
C LEU A 203 12.44 -14.66 25.36
N SER A 204 12.56 -15.14 26.61
CA SER A 204 11.38 -15.51 27.41
C SER A 204 10.77 -14.32 28.15
N GLY A 205 11.45 -13.17 28.19
CA GLY A 205 11.00 -11.99 28.91
C GLY A 205 12.10 -10.94 29.02
N VAL A 206 11.87 -9.97 29.89
CA VAL A 206 12.83 -8.91 30.21
C VAL A 206 13.73 -9.29 31.39
N VAL A 207 14.91 -8.71 31.45
CA VAL A 207 15.79 -8.81 32.62
C VAL A 207 15.25 -7.87 33.71
N GLU A 208 14.96 -8.42 34.88
CA GLU A 208 14.41 -7.64 36.00
C GLU A 208 15.33 -6.48 36.39
N GLY A 209 14.75 -5.30 36.61
CA GLY A 209 15.48 -4.10 37.01
C GLY A 209 16.34 -3.45 35.90
N SER A 210 16.31 -3.95 34.66
CA SER A 210 17.06 -3.38 33.54
C SER A 210 16.37 -2.19 32.88
N GLU A 211 15.07 -2.01 33.09
CA GLU A 211 14.28 -0.92 32.49
C GLU A 211 14.77 0.46 32.98
N ARG A 212 14.93 1.38 32.04
CA ARG A 212 15.23 2.80 32.33
C ARG A 212 14.73 3.70 31.22
N VAL A 213 14.42 4.94 31.57
CA VAL A 213 14.18 6.04 30.61
C VAL A 213 15.55 6.50 30.09
N ILE A 214 15.75 6.43 28.78
CA ILE A 214 16.99 6.85 28.10
C ILE A 214 16.84 8.19 27.40
N ILE A 215 15.61 8.56 26.99
CA ILE A 215 15.27 9.89 26.49
C ILE A 215 14.00 10.34 27.21
N PRO A 216 14.05 11.44 28.00
CA PRO A 216 12.87 11.94 28.70
C PRO A 216 11.78 12.42 27.75
N ALA A 217 10.52 12.45 28.21
CA ALA A 217 9.39 13.03 27.47
C ALA A 217 9.65 14.50 27.08
N GLY A 218 9.03 14.94 26.00
CA GLY A 218 9.19 16.32 25.48
C GLY A 218 10.40 16.52 24.56
N ASN A 219 11.16 15.45 24.23
CA ASN A 219 12.26 15.49 23.28
C ASN A 219 11.85 15.12 21.85
N ALA A 220 10.57 15.17 21.54
CA ALA A 220 9.97 14.98 20.23
C ALA A 220 10.21 13.58 19.60
N MET A 221 10.50 12.56 20.40
CA MET A 221 10.80 11.23 19.84
C MET A 221 9.55 10.44 19.43
N GLY A 222 8.38 10.66 20.03
CA GLY A 222 7.14 9.98 19.64
C GLY A 222 7.18 8.46 19.79
N GLU A 223 6.89 7.71 18.73
CA GLU A 223 6.79 6.23 18.72
C GLU A 223 7.37 5.61 17.43
N GLY A 224 7.16 4.31 17.22
CA GLY A 224 7.64 3.60 16.02
C GLY A 224 9.16 3.54 15.94
N HIS A 225 9.81 3.23 17.05
CA HIS A 225 11.26 3.28 17.17
C HIS A 225 11.95 2.22 16.31
N HIS A 226 13.10 2.60 15.72
CA HIS A 226 14.06 1.70 15.07
C HIS A 226 15.44 1.94 15.68
N PHE A 227 16.00 0.92 16.31
CA PHE A 227 17.23 0.99 17.10
C PHE A 227 18.39 0.35 16.37
N TYR A 228 19.47 1.12 16.19
CA TYR A 228 20.65 0.73 15.42
C TYR A 228 21.94 1.03 16.18
N LYS A 229 22.99 0.25 15.86
CA LYS A 229 24.38 0.60 16.14
C LYS A 229 25.10 0.83 14.81
N ILE A 230 25.48 2.08 14.52
CA ILE A 230 26.07 2.51 13.25
C ILE A 230 27.42 3.13 13.53
N LYS A 231 28.51 2.51 13.05
CA LYS A 231 29.90 2.99 13.26
C LYS A 231 30.22 3.26 14.73
N GLY A 232 29.76 2.36 15.61
CA GLY A 232 30.01 2.43 17.05
C GLY A 232 29.11 3.38 17.85
N LYS A 233 28.22 4.14 17.19
CA LYS A 233 27.21 4.99 17.85
C LYS A 233 25.82 4.34 17.80
N TYR A 234 25.04 4.63 18.81
CA TYR A 234 23.64 4.17 18.90
C TYR A 234 22.72 5.23 18.30
N TYR A 235 21.83 4.79 17.43
CA TYR A 235 20.82 5.63 16.78
C TYR A 235 19.42 5.08 17.04
N ILE A 236 18.49 5.97 17.36
CA ILE A 236 17.06 5.65 17.43
C ILE A 236 16.34 6.53 16.42
N ILE A 237 15.70 5.91 15.44
CA ILE A 237 14.83 6.59 14.49
C ILE A 237 13.39 6.43 14.96
N SER A 238 12.63 7.51 14.98
CA SER A 238 11.27 7.54 15.52
C SER A 238 10.37 8.47 14.72
N ALA A 239 9.07 8.43 14.99
CA ALA A 239 8.10 9.34 14.42
C ALA A 239 7.44 10.20 15.50
N ASN A 240 7.50 11.51 15.35
CA ASN A 240 6.76 12.44 16.19
C ASN A 240 5.55 12.99 15.43
N TYR A 241 4.35 12.81 15.96
CA TYR A 241 3.10 13.25 15.34
C TYR A 241 2.65 14.65 15.70
N ALA A 242 3.26 15.28 16.73
CA ALA A 242 2.83 16.60 17.20
C ALA A 242 3.84 17.71 16.82
N PRO A 243 3.42 18.84 16.25
CA PRO A 243 2.08 19.16 15.73
C PRO A 243 1.80 18.56 14.35
N VAL A 244 2.80 18.04 13.66
CA VAL A 244 2.73 17.41 12.35
C VAL A 244 3.77 16.30 12.31
N GLY A 245 3.42 15.11 11.83
CA GLY A 245 4.29 13.95 11.78
C GLY A 245 5.62 14.24 11.08
N ARG A 246 6.71 13.76 11.66
CA ARG A 246 8.07 13.86 11.12
C ARG A 246 8.93 12.70 11.61
N MET A 247 9.92 12.35 10.82
CA MET A 247 10.98 11.45 11.26
C MET A 247 11.95 12.19 12.16
N GLN A 248 12.27 11.57 13.28
CA GLN A 248 13.22 12.03 14.27
C GLN A 248 14.39 11.06 14.35
N ALA A 249 15.57 11.56 14.69
CA ALA A 249 16.71 10.73 15.03
C ALA A 249 17.29 11.15 16.37
N ALA A 250 17.65 10.17 17.18
CA ALA A 250 18.46 10.35 18.36
C ALA A 250 19.78 9.60 18.20
N ARG A 251 20.89 10.11 18.75
CA ARG A 251 22.18 9.42 18.75
C ARG A 251 22.92 9.55 20.08
N SER A 252 23.72 8.54 20.42
CA SER A 252 24.56 8.51 21.61
C SER A 252 25.80 7.62 21.40
N ASP A 253 26.81 7.77 22.23
CA ASP A 253 27.95 6.85 22.30
C ASP A 253 27.66 5.62 23.18
N SER A 254 26.55 5.62 23.91
CA SER A 254 26.14 4.54 24.82
C SER A 254 24.68 4.18 24.57
N PRO A 255 24.26 2.91 24.70
CA PRO A 255 22.85 2.54 24.58
C PRO A 255 21.98 3.21 25.65
N PHE A 256 22.59 3.66 26.73
CA PHE A 256 21.93 4.29 27.87
C PHE A 256 21.90 5.83 27.80
N GLY A 257 22.43 6.41 26.73
CA GLY A 257 22.53 7.87 26.55
C GLY A 257 23.77 8.48 27.21
N PRO A 258 23.84 9.81 27.35
CA PRO A 258 22.80 10.74 26.93
C PRO A 258 22.61 10.79 25.41
N TYR A 259 21.38 11.02 24.95
CA TYR A 259 21.02 11.14 23.53
C TYR A 259 20.84 12.58 23.11
N GLU A 260 21.40 12.94 21.97
CA GLU A 260 21.07 14.15 21.21
C GLU A 260 19.94 13.81 20.22
N THR A 261 19.06 14.76 19.94
CA THR A 261 17.92 14.53 19.02
C THR A 261 17.86 15.57 17.90
N VAL A 262 17.41 15.17 16.72
CA VAL A 262 17.22 16.06 15.56
C VAL A 262 16.05 15.57 14.70
N THR A 263 15.36 16.50 14.04
CA THR A 263 14.37 16.19 13.01
C THR A 263 15.10 15.90 11.69
N ILE A 264 14.88 14.75 11.08
CA ILE A 264 15.56 14.28 9.87
C ILE A 264 14.68 14.25 8.62
N SER A 265 13.38 14.55 8.73
CA SER A 265 12.50 14.73 7.57
C SER A 265 11.81 16.08 7.61
N ALA A 266 11.50 16.63 6.43
CA ALA A 266 10.68 17.82 6.28
C ALA A 266 9.17 17.47 6.30
N ARG A 267 8.35 18.49 6.21
CA ARG A 267 6.87 18.39 6.09
C ARG A 267 6.47 18.17 4.64
N GLU A 268 7.09 17.25 3.97
CA GLU A 268 6.75 16.99 2.57
C GLU A 268 5.60 16.00 2.46
N THR A 269 4.83 16.11 1.41
CA THR A 269 3.68 15.27 1.11
C THR A 269 3.82 14.55 -0.23
N MET A 270 4.94 14.73 -0.94
CA MET A 270 5.16 14.19 -2.28
C MET A 270 4.00 14.45 -3.26
N GLY A 271 3.30 15.59 -3.10
CA GLY A 271 2.15 15.98 -3.90
C GLY A 271 0.86 15.20 -3.60
N THR A 272 0.77 14.45 -2.51
CA THR A 272 -0.47 13.82 -2.04
C THR A 272 -1.38 14.86 -1.35
N GLN A 273 -2.49 14.47 -0.81
CA GLN A 273 -3.41 15.35 -0.06
C GLN A 273 -4.09 14.56 1.05
N PHE A 274 -4.45 15.23 2.14
CA PHE A 274 -5.31 14.65 3.16
C PHE A 274 -6.59 14.08 2.55
N GLY A 275 -7.05 12.98 3.14
CA GLY A 275 -8.33 12.39 2.82
C GLY A 275 -9.44 12.83 3.77
N TRP A 276 -10.62 12.32 3.47
CA TRP A 276 -11.76 12.39 4.36
C TRP A 276 -11.51 11.53 5.60
N ARG A 277 -11.92 12.03 6.76
CA ARG A 277 -11.75 11.35 8.05
C ARG A 277 -13.10 11.05 8.68
N THR A 278 -13.30 9.83 9.13
CA THR A 278 -14.47 9.47 9.93
C THR A 278 -14.34 10.06 11.33
N GLN A 279 -15.42 10.62 11.83
CA GLN A 279 -15.48 11.30 13.12
C GLN A 279 -16.36 10.53 14.11
N GLY A 280 -16.03 10.66 15.41
CA GLY A 280 -16.91 10.21 16.48
C GLY A 280 -17.10 8.70 16.62
N ILE A 281 -16.27 7.89 15.95
CA ILE A 281 -16.30 6.43 16.12
C ILE A 281 -15.73 6.07 17.49
N GLY A 282 -16.60 5.58 18.37
CA GLY A 282 -16.23 5.09 19.69
C GLY A 282 -15.57 3.70 19.66
N ARG A 283 -15.44 3.09 20.83
CA ARG A 283 -14.89 1.72 20.96
C ARG A 283 -15.82 0.67 20.37
N ASN A 284 -17.13 0.88 20.41
CA ASN A 284 -18.10 -0.04 19.82
C ASN A 284 -18.18 0.18 18.31
N LEU A 285 -18.38 -0.91 17.57
CA LEU A 285 -18.67 -0.84 16.14
C LEU A 285 -20.02 -0.17 15.91
N PRO A 286 -20.13 0.73 14.91
CA PRO A 286 -21.42 1.29 14.57
C PRO A 286 -22.34 0.22 13.96
N ALA A 287 -23.54 0.12 14.51
CA ALA A 287 -24.60 -0.74 13.99
C ALA A 287 -25.32 -0.09 12.78
N PRO A 288 -26.05 -0.88 11.97
CA PRO A 288 -26.97 -0.32 11.00
C PRO A 288 -27.97 0.64 11.66
N GLY A 289 -28.08 1.85 11.13
CA GLY A 289 -28.92 2.90 11.70
C GLY A 289 -28.18 3.91 12.58
N ASP A 290 -26.96 3.61 13.01
CA ASP A 290 -26.14 4.57 13.73
C ASP A 290 -25.68 5.70 12.80
N THR A 291 -25.61 6.92 13.34
CA THR A 291 -25.11 8.08 12.59
C THR A 291 -23.58 8.03 12.53
N ILE A 292 -23.06 7.95 11.31
CA ILE A 292 -21.64 8.12 11.04
C ILE A 292 -21.44 9.46 10.35
N SER A 293 -20.45 10.24 10.79
CA SER A 293 -20.07 11.47 10.13
C SER A 293 -18.66 11.39 9.57
N VAL A 294 -18.44 12.05 8.45
CA VAL A 294 -17.13 12.20 7.84
C VAL A 294 -16.85 13.68 7.62
N SER A 295 -15.64 14.11 7.93
CA SER A 295 -15.19 15.48 7.67
C SER A 295 -14.30 15.54 6.45
N PRO A 296 -14.41 16.63 5.65
CA PRO A 296 -13.54 16.83 4.52
C PRO A 296 -12.09 17.04 4.98
N PRO A 297 -11.13 16.91 4.04
CA PRO A 297 -9.75 17.30 4.28
C PRO A 297 -9.66 18.72 4.84
N PRO A 298 -8.73 18.99 5.76
CA PRO A 298 -8.50 20.32 6.29
C PRO A 298 -8.33 21.35 5.16
N GLN A 299 -8.85 22.56 5.35
CA GLN A 299 -8.72 23.67 4.43
C GLN A 299 -7.93 24.80 5.08
N GLY A 300 -7.12 25.53 4.29
CA GLY A 300 -6.37 26.71 4.75
C GLY A 300 -4.89 26.46 5.04
N GLY A 301 -4.18 27.51 5.47
CA GLY A 301 -2.73 27.65 5.43
C GLY A 301 -1.86 26.67 6.23
N ASN A 302 -2.44 25.82 7.07
CA ASN A 302 -1.74 24.73 7.77
C ASN A 302 -2.23 23.35 7.33
N ALA A 303 -3.09 23.27 6.34
CA ALA A 303 -3.58 22.05 5.75
C ALA A 303 -2.59 21.57 4.69
N PHE A 304 -1.55 20.90 5.10
CA PHE A 304 -0.64 20.23 4.17
C PHE A 304 -1.27 18.92 3.75
N GLY A 305 -1.48 18.77 2.52
CA GLY A 305 -2.09 17.68 1.79
C GLY A 305 -2.28 16.32 2.44
N ALA A 306 -1.28 15.70 3.01
CA ALA A 306 -1.33 14.43 3.73
C ALA A 306 -0.46 14.51 4.99
N ASP A 307 -0.56 13.51 5.86
CA ASP A 307 0.41 13.36 6.93
C ASP A 307 1.79 13.11 6.30
N PRO A 308 2.84 13.84 6.74
CA PRO A 308 4.19 13.64 6.22
C PRO A 308 4.71 12.23 6.49
N LEU A 309 5.89 11.93 5.96
CA LEU A 309 6.57 10.67 6.24
C LEU A 309 6.76 10.46 7.74
N HIS A 310 6.39 9.30 8.22
CA HIS A 310 6.49 8.90 9.62
C HIS A 310 6.68 7.38 9.73
N GLN A 311 7.02 6.91 10.92
CA GLN A 311 7.30 5.50 11.26
C GLN A 311 8.10 4.75 10.18
N GLY A 312 9.37 4.61 10.44
CA GLY A 312 10.29 3.93 9.55
C GLY A 312 11.71 3.99 10.07
N GLY A 313 12.64 3.51 9.26
CA GLY A 313 14.01 3.33 9.67
C GLY A 313 14.99 3.51 8.52
N LEU A 314 16.15 2.89 8.69
CA LEU A 314 17.30 3.00 7.81
C LEU A 314 17.78 1.62 7.35
N VAL A 315 18.28 1.55 6.12
CA VAL A 315 18.95 0.37 5.57
C VAL A 315 20.21 0.77 4.82
N GLU A 316 21.31 0.04 5.05
CA GLU A 316 22.59 0.26 4.37
C GLU A 316 22.70 -0.64 3.15
N LEU A 317 23.18 -0.07 2.03
CA LEU A 317 23.50 -0.83 0.81
C LEU A 317 24.92 -1.42 0.90
N PRO A 318 25.25 -2.43 0.07
CA PRO A 318 26.60 -3.00 0.01
C PRO A 318 27.71 -1.98 -0.29
N ASN A 319 27.42 -0.91 -1.01
CA ASN A 319 28.36 0.17 -1.35
C ASN A 319 28.53 1.23 -0.24
N GLY A 320 27.82 1.10 0.89
CA GLY A 320 27.85 2.03 2.00
C GLY A 320 26.89 3.21 1.91
N ASP A 321 26.09 3.31 0.84
CA ASP A 321 24.98 4.26 0.76
C ASP A 321 23.87 3.84 1.71
N TRP A 322 23.12 4.82 2.20
CA TRP A 322 21.99 4.60 3.11
C TRP A 322 20.67 5.02 2.49
N TRP A 323 19.65 4.25 2.78
CA TRP A 323 18.28 4.52 2.37
C TRP A 323 17.35 4.52 3.58
N GLY A 324 16.39 5.43 3.57
CA GLY A 324 15.32 5.51 4.55
C GLY A 324 14.06 4.87 4.01
N PHE A 325 13.34 4.20 4.85
CA PHE A 325 11.99 3.74 4.59
C PHE A 325 11.04 4.32 5.64
N SER A 326 9.80 4.53 5.24
CA SER A 326 8.78 5.14 6.10
C SER A 326 7.40 4.85 5.54
N MET A 327 6.37 5.32 6.22
CA MET A 327 5.01 5.30 5.69
C MET A 327 4.41 6.71 5.66
N MET A 328 3.27 6.84 4.98
CA MET A 328 2.46 8.05 4.92
C MET A 328 0.99 7.63 4.87
N ASP A 329 0.12 8.36 5.56
CA ASP A 329 -1.33 8.21 5.41
C ASP A 329 -1.77 8.73 4.04
N VAL A 330 -2.23 7.83 3.17
CA VAL A 330 -2.69 8.18 1.82
C VAL A 330 -4.19 7.98 1.73
N LYS A 331 -4.93 8.94 2.26
CA LYS A 331 -6.38 8.99 2.16
C LYS A 331 -7.05 7.70 2.66
N SER A 332 -8.18 7.31 2.05
CA SER A 332 -8.89 6.07 2.41
C SER A 332 -8.18 4.78 2.01
N MET A 333 -7.09 4.84 1.24
CA MET A 333 -6.24 3.67 0.99
C MET A 333 -5.50 3.19 2.24
N GLY A 334 -5.34 4.06 3.24
CA GLY A 334 -4.58 3.77 4.44
C GLY A 334 -3.10 4.16 4.32
N ARG A 335 -2.25 3.51 5.11
CA ARG A 335 -0.83 3.84 5.22
C ARG A 335 -0.02 3.08 4.19
N THR A 336 0.71 3.79 3.36
CA THR A 336 1.53 3.20 2.29
C THR A 336 3.03 3.40 2.56
N THR A 337 3.86 2.52 2.05
CA THR A 337 5.31 2.53 2.28
C THR A 337 6.04 3.38 1.25
N PHE A 338 7.02 4.15 1.71
CA PHE A 338 7.86 5.05 0.92
C PHE A 338 9.34 4.73 1.13
N LEU A 339 10.14 5.02 0.10
CA LEU A 339 11.59 4.85 0.09
C LEU A 339 12.26 6.19 -0.22
N SER A 340 13.32 6.54 0.50
CA SER A 340 14.05 7.80 0.35
C SER A 340 15.56 7.57 0.34
N PRO A 341 16.33 8.24 -0.52
CA PRO A 341 17.76 8.33 -0.31
C PRO A 341 18.05 9.03 1.04
N VAL A 342 19.15 8.67 1.70
CA VAL A 342 19.60 9.29 2.94
C VAL A 342 20.90 10.02 2.70
N THR A 343 20.93 11.28 3.10
CA THR A 343 22.15 12.11 3.11
C THR A 343 22.68 12.25 4.53
N TRP A 344 23.86 11.73 4.80
CA TRP A 344 24.53 11.94 6.07
C TRP A 344 25.13 13.35 6.11
N HIS A 345 24.72 14.15 7.10
CA HIS A 345 25.24 15.49 7.35
C HIS A 345 25.48 15.67 8.85
N ASP A 346 26.70 16.05 9.25
CA ASP A 346 27.13 16.18 10.64
C ASP A 346 26.83 14.94 11.52
N GLY A 347 26.91 13.75 10.89
CA GLY A 347 26.61 12.48 11.54
C GLY A 347 25.12 12.20 11.77
N TRP A 348 24.22 12.92 11.08
CA TRP A 348 22.78 12.70 11.12
C TRP A 348 22.27 12.19 9.78
N PRO A 349 21.35 11.19 9.77
CA PRO A 349 20.83 10.55 8.56
C PRO A 349 19.58 11.28 8.04
N TYR A 350 19.77 12.44 7.42
CA TYR A 350 18.65 13.18 6.82
C TYR A 350 18.04 12.41 5.65
N PHE A 351 16.73 12.28 5.62
CA PHE A 351 16.02 11.83 4.43
C PHE A 351 16.20 12.86 3.31
N GLY A 352 16.23 12.39 2.05
CA GLY A 352 16.36 13.26 0.88
C GLY A 352 17.79 13.42 0.39
N LEU A 353 17.97 14.39 -0.49
CA LEU A 353 19.18 14.60 -1.29
C LEU A 353 20.04 15.75 -0.76
N PRO A 354 21.36 15.78 -1.06
CA PRO A 354 22.20 16.93 -0.78
C PRO A 354 21.58 18.22 -1.38
N GLY A 355 21.57 19.32 -0.62
CA GLY A 355 20.94 20.57 -1.03
C GLY A 355 19.43 20.66 -0.75
N ASN A 356 18.79 19.55 -0.39
CA ASN A 356 17.38 19.53 0.03
C ASN A 356 17.17 18.47 1.13
N LEU A 357 17.89 18.62 2.23
CA LEU A 357 17.85 17.70 3.35
C LEU A 357 16.47 17.63 3.98
N GLY A 358 16.06 16.42 4.33
CA GLY A 358 14.75 16.13 4.90
C GLY A 358 13.64 15.92 3.87
N ARG A 359 13.87 16.19 2.58
CA ARG A 359 12.84 16.11 1.54
C ARG A 359 13.06 14.91 0.64
N SER A 360 12.24 13.90 0.80
CA SER A 360 12.29 12.68 -0.01
C SER A 360 11.74 12.95 -1.42
N PRO A 361 12.44 12.59 -2.49
CA PRO A 361 11.90 12.72 -3.84
C PRO A 361 10.79 11.69 -4.08
N ARG A 362 9.75 12.10 -4.83
CA ARG A 362 8.71 11.16 -5.27
C ARG A 362 9.26 10.18 -6.31
N THR A 363 10.03 10.68 -7.28
CA THR A 363 10.73 9.87 -8.29
C THR A 363 12.22 10.12 -8.19
N TRP A 364 13.01 9.04 -8.09
CA TRP A 364 14.47 9.12 -8.05
C TRP A 364 15.12 7.90 -8.68
N LEU A 365 16.46 7.93 -8.79
CA LEU A 365 17.26 6.78 -9.18
C LEU A 365 17.03 5.62 -8.21
N LYS A 366 16.97 4.40 -8.72
CA LYS A 366 16.90 3.21 -7.89
C LYS A 366 18.14 3.08 -7.01
N PRO A 367 18.04 2.46 -5.82
CA PRO A 367 19.19 2.13 -4.99
C PRO A 367 20.26 1.38 -5.77
N ALA A 368 21.52 1.76 -5.61
CA ALA A 368 22.66 1.17 -6.32
C ALA A 368 23.07 -0.18 -5.69
N THR A 369 22.17 -1.14 -5.66
CA THR A 369 22.41 -2.48 -5.09
C THR A 369 23.18 -3.42 -6.02
N GLY A 370 23.36 -3.04 -7.30
CA GLY A 370 23.92 -3.90 -8.33
C GLY A 370 22.92 -4.91 -8.90
N ALA A 371 21.72 -5.00 -8.37
CA ALA A 371 20.70 -5.91 -8.87
C ALA A 371 20.17 -5.47 -10.25
N THR A 372 19.96 -6.44 -11.13
CA THR A 372 19.32 -6.26 -12.43
C THR A 372 18.05 -7.10 -12.47
N GLY A 373 16.96 -6.56 -12.98
CA GLY A 373 15.70 -7.29 -13.12
C GLY A 373 14.62 -6.43 -13.76
N ALA A 374 13.63 -7.09 -14.33
CA ALA A 374 12.43 -6.44 -14.83
C ALA A 374 11.51 -6.05 -13.65
N PRO A 375 10.70 -4.99 -13.78
CA PRO A 375 9.66 -4.68 -12.82
C PRO A 375 8.78 -5.89 -12.52
N THR A 376 8.55 -6.15 -11.24
CA THR A 376 7.75 -7.29 -10.81
C THR A 376 6.66 -6.81 -9.87
N PRO A 377 5.39 -7.15 -10.10
CA PRO A 377 4.33 -6.84 -9.15
C PRO A 377 4.51 -7.66 -7.87
N THR A 378 4.24 -7.05 -6.73
CA THR A 378 4.34 -7.70 -5.42
C THR A 378 3.32 -8.82 -5.25
N TYR A 379 2.10 -8.59 -5.76
CA TYR A 379 0.97 -9.50 -5.61
C TYR A 379 0.30 -9.79 -6.95
N THR A 380 -0.25 -10.99 -7.08
CA THR A 380 -1.26 -11.32 -8.09
C THR A 380 -2.64 -11.05 -7.47
N ARG A 381 -3.38 -10.09 -8.05
CA ARG A 381 -4.67 -9.63 -7.51
C ARG A 381 -5.86 -10.40 -8.04
N ASN A 382 -5.81 -10.81 -9.30
CA ASN A 382 -6.87 -11.58 -9.93
C ASN A 382 -6.87 -13.03 -9.43
N ASP A 383 -8.05 -13.58 -9.18
CA ASP A 383 -8.21 -14.96 -8.73
C ASP A 383 -9.46 -15.59 -9.34
N ASP A 384 -9.28 -16.67 -10.07
CA ASP A 384 -10.35 -17.51 -10.63
C ASP A 384 -10.73 -18.66 -9.70
N PHE A 385 -10.13 -18.67 -8.50
CA PHE A 385 -10.35 -19.68 -7.46
C PHE A 385 -10.16 -21.14 -7.94
N SER A 386 -9.42 -21.35 -9.03
CA SER A 386 -9.10 -22.68 -9.55
C SER A 386 -7.96 -23.37 -8.81
N GLY A 387 -7.16 -22.59 -8.07
CA GLY A 387 -6.02 -23.06 -7.29
C GLY A 387 -6.43 -23.79 -6.01
N PRO A 388 -5.47 -24.49 -5.37
CA PRO A 388 -5.71 -25.17 -4.08
C PRO A 388 -5.80 -24.21 -2.90
N LYS A 389 -5.37 -22.96 -3.06
CA LYS A 389 -5.41 -21.87 -2.07
C LYS A 389 -5.77 -20.58 -2.79
N PRO A 390 -6.38 -19.61 -2.10
CA PRO A 390 -6.53 -18.25 -2.64
C PRO A 390 -5.16 -17.63 -2.93
N GLN A 391 -5.11 -16.66 -3.83
CA GLN A 391 -3.89 -15.90 -4.08
C GLN A 391 -3.37 -15.27 -2.78
N ALA A 392 -2.05 -15.14 -2.65
CA ALA A 392 -1.41 -14.76 -1.38
C ALA A 392 -1.77 -13.35 -0.88
N ILE A 393 -2.34 -12.49 -1.73
CA ILE A 393 -2.85 -11.16 -1.32
C ILE A 393 -4.12 -11.24 -0.48
N TRP A 394 -4.88 -12.34 -0.57
CA TRP A 394 -6.13 -12.48 0.18
C TRP A 394 -5.87 -12.61 1.68
N GLN A 395 -6.65 -11.88 2.45
CA GLN A 395 -6.65 -11.96 3.90
C GLN A 395 -8.09 -12.04 4.41
N TRP A 396 -8.31 -12.93 5.36
CA TRP A 396 -9.57 -12.99 6.08
C TRP A 396 -9.72 -11.79 7.01
N ASN A 397 -10.90 -11.22 7.03
CA ASN A 397 -11.28 -10.22 8.04
C ASN A 397 -11.58 -10.94 9.35
N HIS A 398 -10.63 -11.03 10.27
CA HIS A 398 -10.62 -11.89 11.44
C HIS A 398 -10.39 -13.39 11.12
N VAL A 399 -10.29 -14.21 12.16
CA VAL A 399 -10.02 -15.65 12.05
C VAL A 399 -11.22 -16.36 11.45
N PRO A 400 -11.10 -17.01 10.29
CA PRO A 400 -12.20 -17.71 9.64
C PRO A 400 -12.59 -18.99 10.38
N ASP A 401 -13.80 -19.47 10.20
CA ASP A 401 -14.19 -20.84 10.45
C ASP A 401 -13.95 -21.66 9.18
N ASP A 402 -12.88 -22.48 9.16
CA ASP A 402 -12.46 -23.24 7.98
C ASP A 402 -13.46 -24.29 7.52
N ARG A 403 -14.41 -24.66 8.38
CA ARG A 403 -15.52 -25.56 8.00
C ARG A 403 -16.61 -24.84 7.20
N LYS A 404 -16.47 -23.53 7.01
CA LYS A 404 -17.49 -22.65 6.46
C LYS A 404 -17.02 -21.88 5.20
N TRP A 405 -15.93 -22.36 4.61
CA TRP A 405 -15.50 -21.94 3.27
C TRP A 405 -14.77 -23.08 2.56
N SER A 406 -14.74 -23.06 1.23
CA SER A 406 -14.09 -24.10 0.45
C SER A 406 -13.76 -23.67 -0.96
N LEU A 407 -12.61 -24.15 -1.49
CA LEU A 407 -12.25 -24.12 -2.92
C LEU A 407 -12.47 -25.48 -3.61
N SER A 408 -12.81 -26.52 -2.85
CA SER A 408 -12.92 -27.90 -3.37
C SER A 408 -14.37 -28.40 -3.48
N GLU A 409 -15.32 -27.89 -2.68
CA GLU A 409 -16.73 -28.27 -2.76
C GLU A 409 -17.36 -27.95 -4.11
N ARG A 410 -16.92 -26.84 -4.74
CA ARG A 410 -17.22 -26.49 -6.12
C ARG A 410 -15.95 -25.97 -6.79
N ARG A 411 -15.31 -26.79 -7.58
CA ARG A 411 -14.02 -26.42 -8.23
C ARG A 411 -14.19 -25.19 -9.11
N GLY A 412 -13.19 -24.27 -9.04
CA GLY A 412 -13.20 -23.00 -9.75
C GLY A 412 -14.09 -21.95 -9.09
N TYR A 413 -14.47 -22.14 -7.83
CA TYR A 413 -15.24 -21.19 -7.05
C TYR A 413 -14.73 -21.10 -5.61
N LEU A 414 -14.74 -19.90 -5.07
CA LEU A 414 -14.73 -19.70 -3.63
C LEU A 414 -16.16 -19.89 -3.10
N ARG A 415 -16.39 -20.95 -2.32
CA ARG A 415 -17.65 -21.15 -1.62
C ARG A 415 -17.55 -20.59 -0.21
N LEU A 416 -18.49 -19.73 0.14
CA LEU A 416 -18.71 -19.23 1.51
C LEU A 416 -20.05 -19.72 2.03
N HIS A 417 -20.03 -20.38 3.19
CA HIS A 417 -21.24 -20.76 3.91
C HIS A 417 -21.69 -19.61 4.82
N SER A 418 -22.94 -19.19 4.72
CA SER A 418 -23.49 -18.09 5.50
C SER A 418 -23.51 -18.41 6.98
N LEU A 419 -22.85 -17.58 7.79
CA LEU A 419 -22.85 -17.64 9.25
C LEU A 419 -23.79 -16.54 9.80
N PRO A 420 -24.36 -16.72 11.00
CA PRO A 420 -25.15 -15.68 11.64
C PRO A 420 -24.32 -14.40 11.86
N ALA A 421 -24.81 -13.26 11.41
CA ALA A 421 -24.26 -11.97 11.75
C ALA A 421 -25.34 -10.88 11.65
N PRO A 422 -25.37 -9.90 12.55
CA PRO A 422 -26.34 -8.83 12.52
C PRO A 422 -26.06 -7.80 11.39
N HIS A 423 -24.80 -7.69 10.97
CA HIS A 423 -24.38 -6.80 9.89
C HIS A 423 -22.98 -7.17 9.39
N PHE A 424 -22.58 -6.53 8.29
CA PHE A 424 -21.37 -6.85 7.53
C PHE A 424 -20.07 -6.80 8.34
N LEU A 425 -19.86 -5.82 9.26
CA LEU A 425 -18.65 -5.75 10.07
C LEU A 425 -18.47 -6.98 10.99
N LEU A 426 -19.56 -7.64 11.37
CA LEU A 426 -19.52 -8.87 12.18
C LEU A 426 -19.67 -10.14 11.33
N ALA A 427 -19.66 -10.04 10.00
CA ALA A 427 -19.73 -11.19 9.10
C ALA A 427 -18.40 -11.93 9.06
N ARG A 428 -18.31 -13.02 9.86
CA ARG A 428 -17.16 -13.94 9.84
C ARG A 428 -17.02 -14.59 8.46
N ASN A 429 -15.81 -14.96 8.09
CA ASN A 429 -15.46 -15.51 6.77
C ASN A 429 -15.63 -14.50 5.61
N SER A 430 -15.46 -13.20 5.86
CA SER A 430 -15.25 -12.21 4.80
C SER A 430 -13.81 -12.29 4.32
N LEU A 431 -13.63 -12.64 3.03
CA LEU A 431 -12.32 -12.72 2.38
C LEU A 431 -12.00 -11.39 1.70
N THR A 432 -10.86 -10.79 2.02
CA THR A 432 -10.59 -9.40 1.63
C THR A 432 -9.27 -9.22 0.89
N GLN A 433 -9.22 -8.22 0.01
CA GLN A 433 -7.98 -7.65 -0.54
C GLN A 433 -7.95 -6.14 -0.26
N ARG A 434 -6.75 -5.59 -0.05
CA ARG A 434 -6.56 -4.14 0.01
C ARG A 434 -6.95 -3.51 -1.33
N VAL A 435 -7.64 -2.36 -1.30
CA VAL A 435 -7.83 -1.57 -2.53
C VAL A 435 -6.46 -1.10 -3.04
N ILE A 436 -6.37 -0.80 -4.32
CA ILE A 436 -5.16 -0.24 -4.90
C ILE A 436 -5.46 1.09 -5.58
N GLY A 437 -4.64 2.07 -5.29
CA GLY A 437 -4.77 3.42 -5.83
C GLY A 437 -3.98 3.65 -7.13
N PRO A 438 -4.15 4.87 -7.68
CA PRO A 438 -5.15 5.85 -7.25
C PRO A 438 -6.56 5.53 -7.73
N GLU A 439 -6.73 4.62 -8.70
CA GLU A 439 -8.00 4.13 -9.23
C GLU A 439 -7.93 2.63 -9.43
N SER A 440 -8.98 1.93 -9.02
CA SER A 440 -9.14 0.52 -9.36
C SER A 440 -10.60 0.11 -9.38
N THR A 441 -10.87 -0.97 -10.13
CA THR A 441 -12.21 -1.54 -10.29
C THR A 441 -12.16 -3.02 -9.98
N ALA A 442 -12.83 -3.44 -8.92
CA ALA A 442 -13.01 -4.86 -8.60
C ALA A 442 -14.31 -5.38 -9.20
N THR A 443 -14.25 -6.56 -9.83
CA THR A 443 -15.40 -7.26 -10.40
C THR A 443 -15.34 -8.72 -10.02
N THR A 444 -16.48 -9.32 -9.67
CA THR A 444 -16.62 -10.76 -9.41
C THR A 444 -17.94 -11.30 -9.90
N THR A 445 -18.02 -12.58 -10.17
CA THR A 445 -19.27 -13.30 -10.45
C THR A 445 -19.76 -13.97 -9.16
N LEU A 446 -21.00 -13.71 -8.77
CA LEU A 446 -21.68 -14.35 -7.67
C LEU A 446 -22.76 -15.31 -8.19
N ASP A 447 -22.71 -16.56 -7.76
CA ASP A 447 -23.80 -17.53 -7.89
C ASP A 447 -24.46 -17.73 -6.51
N ALA A 448 -25.61 -17.12 -6.35
CA ALA A 448 -26.41 -17.10 -5.12
C ALA A 448 -27.41 -18.24 -5.01
N LYS A 449 -27.35 -19.25 -5.91
CA LYS A 449 -28.34 -20.35 -5.97
C LYS A 449 -28.49 -21.10 -4.65
N GLY A 450 -27.39 -21.20 -3.89
CA GLY A 450 -27.36 -21.92 -2.62
C GLY A 450 -27.79 -21.11 -1.40
N LEU A 451 -28.11 -19.83 -1.54
CA LEU A 451 -28.57 -18.98 -0.44
C LEU A 451 -29.93 -19.45 0.10
N LYS A 452 -30.08 -19.38 1.42
CA LYS A 452 -31.32 -19.61 2.16
C LYS A 452 -31.93 -18.29 2.65
N ASP A 453 -33.14 -18.37 3.16
CA ASP A 453 -33.87 -17.21 3.68
C ASP A 453 -33.05 -16.44 4.74
N GLY A 454 -32.94 -15.13 4.55
CA GLY A 454 -32.10 -14.23 5.37
C GLY A 454 -30.63 -14.21 5.02
N ASP A 455 -30.16 -14.99 4.04
CA ASP A 455 -28.77 -14.90 3.59
C ASP A 455 -28.53 -13.65 2.73
N VAL A 456 -27.36 -13.05 2.96
CA VAL A 456 -26.81 -11.94 2.20
C VAL A 456 -25.40 -12.32 1.74
N ALA A 457 -25.12 -12.20 0.45
CA ALA A 457 -23.77 -12.43 -0.08
C ALA A 457 -23.42 -11.41 -1.15
N GLY A 458 -22.17 -10.95 -1.21
CA GLY A 458 -21.83 -9.91 -2.17
C GLY A 458 -20.36 -9.47 -2.18
N LEU A 459 -20.17 -8.33 -2.84
CA LEU A 459 -18.92 -7.57 -2.93
C LEU A 459 -19.08 -6.27 -2.15
N GLY A 460 -18.16 -6.02 -1.22
CA GLY A 460 -18.16 -4.81 -0.39
C GLY A 460 -16.87 -4.01 -0.43
N LEU A 461 -16.97 -2.75 -0.01
CA LEU A 461 -15.87 -1.93 0.48
C LEU A 461 -15.92 -1.98 2.01
N LEU A 462 -15.01 -2.75 2.58
CA LEU A 462 -14.93 -2.95 4.02
C LEU A 462 -14.03 -1.90 4.66
N ASN A 463 -14.59 -1.09 5.50
CA ASN A 463 -14.00 -0.17 6.46
C ASN A 463 -15.13 0.41 7.33
N ILE A 464 -14.97 1.56 7.94
CA ILE A 464 -16.01 2.35 8.60
C ILE A 464 -15.95 3.78 8.03
N PRO A 465 -16.95 4.24 7.25
CA PRO A 465 -18.14 3.51 6.82
C PRO A 465 -17.86 2.38 5.84
N TYR A 466 -18.75 1.39 5.78
CA TYR A 466 -18.73 0.33 4.78
C TYR A 466 -19.87 0.46 3.77
N PHE A 467 -19.66 -0.14 2.61
CA PHE A 467 -20.62 -0.18 1.51
C PHE A 467 -20.61 -1.56 0.88
N TRP A 468 -21.74 -2.05 0.43
CA TRP A 468 -21.76 -3.32 -0.29
C TRP A 468 -22.89 -3.42 -1.30
N LEU A 469 -22.70 -4.25 -2.30
CA LEU A 469 -23.68 -4.69 -3.28
C LEU A 469 -23.72 -6.21 -3.25
N GLY A 470 -24.89 -6.79 -3.10
CA GLY A 470 -25.02 -8.23 -3.00
C GLY A 470 -26.42 -8.74 -3.30
N VAL A 471 -26.55 -10.05 -3.20
CA VAL A 471 -27.80 -10.77 -3.33
C VAL A 471 -28.34 -11.12 -1.96
N VAL A 472 -29.60 -10.80 -1.72
CA VAL A 472 -30.34 -11.18 -0.52
C VAL A 472 -31.38 -12.24 -0.90
N ARG A 473 -31.45 -13.29 -0.09
CA ARG A 473 -32.52 -14.30 -0.19
C ARG A 473 -33.64 -13.95 0.79
N ASP A 474 -34.78 -13.57 0.25
CA ASP A 474 -36.00 -13.26 1.03
C ASP A 474 -37.11 -14.25 0.66
N GLY A 475 -37.34 -15.20 1.54
CA GLY A 475 -38.17 -16.36 1.27
C GLY A 475 -37.69 -17.13 0.04
N GLN A 476 -38.46 -17.09 -1.06
CA GLN A 476 -38.14 -17.74 -2.33
C GLN A 476 -37.53 -16.75 -3.36
N ALA A 477 -37.49 -15.45 -3.07
CA ALA A 477 -37.04 -14.43 -4.01
C ALA A 477 -35.56 -14.13 -3.86
N TYR A 478 -34.88 -13.85 -4.98
CA TYR A 478 -33.55 -13.23 -5.01
C TYR A 478 -33.74 -11.74 -5.26
N ARG A 479 -33.16 -10.90 -4.39
CA ARG A 479 -33.15 -9.46 -4.56
C ARG A 479 -31.70 -8.98 -4.62
N LEU A 480 -31.40 -8.09 -5.53
CA LEU A 480 -30.17 -7.32 -5.47
C LEU A 480 -30.36 -6.21 -4.44
N ARG A 481 -29.40 -6.06 -3.51
CA ARG A 481 -29.42 -5.02 -2.48
C ARG A 481 -28.09 -4.28 -2.48
N PHE A 482 -28.17 -2.97 -2.54
CA PHE A 482 -27.07 -2.06 -2.23
C PHE A 482 -27.31 -1.47 -0.85
N TYR A 483 -26.24 -1.37 -0.05
CA TYR A 483 -26.26 -0.75 1.28
C TYR A 483 -25.14 0.27 1.44
N ASP A 484 -25.51 1.46 1.90
CA ASP A 484 -24.63 2.57 2.24
C ASP A 484 -24.75 2.86 3.73
N GLN A 485 -23.71 2.53 4.50
CA GLN A 485 -23.69 2.77 5.95
C GLN A 485 -23.63 4.26 6.28
N LEU A 486 -22.88 5.07 5.50
CA LEU A 486 -22.74 6.49 5.76
C LEU A 486 -24.06 7.25 5.63
N ALA A 487 -24.84 6.94 4.58
CA ALA A 487 -26.14 7.53 4.35
C ALA A 487 -27.27 6.76 5.06
N ASN A 488 -26.97 5.62 5.69
CA ASN A 488 -27.93 4.64 6.21
C ASN A 488 -29.01 4.31 5.17
N LYS A 489 -28.59 4.00 3.95
CA LYS A 489 -29.46 3.86 2.79
C LYS A 489 -29.41 2.45 2.21
N THR A 490 -30.59 1.88 1.99
CA THR A 490 -30.76 0.61 1.27
C THR A 490 -31.49 0.86 -0.04
N ILE A 491 -30.97 0.28 -1.12
CA ILE A 491 -31.65 0.25 -2.43
C ILE A 491 -31.76 -1.19 -2.87
N GLU A 492 -32.95 -1.61 -3.29
CA GLU A 492 -33.19 -2.95 -3.81
C GLU A 492 -33.63 -2.89 -5.28
N ALA A 493 -33.22 -3.91 -6.03
CA ALA A 493 -33.66 -4.15 -7.39
C ALA A 493 -34.07 -5.63 -7.57
N ALA A 494 -34.97 -5.89 -8.48
CA ALA A 494 -35.35 -7.26 -8.84
C ALA A 494 -34.17 -7.94 -9.54
N LEU A 495 -33.89 -9.19 -9.16
CA LEU A 495 -32.89 -10.01 -9.81
C LEU A 495 -33.60 -11.19 -10.53
N PRO A 496 -33.46 -11.32 -11.86
CA PRO A 496 -34.17 -12.35 -12.63
C PRO A 496 -33.72 -13.78 -12.35
N GLY A 497 -32.55 -13.94 -11.73
CA GLY A 497 -31.96 -15.24 -11.39
C GLY A 497 -30.88 -15.13 -10.34
N PRO A 498 -30.32 -16.24 -9.88
CA PRO A 498 -29.38 -16.25 -8.77
C PRO A 498 -27.95 -15.83 -9.16
N ARG A 499 -27.65 -15.67 -10.46
CA ARG A 499 -26.30 -15.36 -10.93
C ARG A 499 -26.20 -13.91 -11.37
N VAL A 500 -25.18 -13.20 -10.88
CA VAL A 500 -24.94 -11.79 -11.16
C VAL A 500 -23.44 -11.48 -11.10
N GLN A 501 -22.97 -10.56 -11.92
CA GLN A 501 -21.66 -9.94 -11.74
C GLN A 501 -21.82 -8.67 -10.93
N LEU A 502 -20.98 -8.52 -9.93
CA LEU A 502 -20.90 -7.38 -9.04
C LEU A 502 -19.61 -6.62 -9.31
N ARG A 503 -19.70 -5.30 -9.30
CA ARG A 503 -18.56 -4.42 -9.57
C ARG A 503 -18.56 -3.23 -8.62
N VAL A 504 -17.36 -2.85 -8.18
CA VAL A 504 -17.11 -1.57 -7.51
C VAL A 504 -15.92 -0.88 -8.15
N SER A 505 -16.11 0.36 -8.59
CA SER A 505 -15.05 1.23 -9.14
C SER A 505 -14.74 2.31 -8.11
N GLY A 506 -13.48 2.44 -7.72
CA GLY A 506 -13.01 3.42 -6.75
C GLY A 506 -11.99 4.38 -7.34
N ASN A 507 -12.18 5.66 -7.07
CA ASN A 507 -11.16 6.69 -7.25
C ASN A 507 -10.73 7.17 -5.86
N TYR A 508 -9.57 6.70 -5.43
CA TYR A 508 -9.06 6.96 -4.07
C TYR A 508 -8.36 8.32 -3.95
N ASP A 509 -8.14 9.05 -5.06
CA ASP A 509 -7.75 10.46 -5.01
C ASP A 509 -8.92 11.37 -4.64
N THR A 510 -10.10 11.06 -5.14
CA THR A 510 -11.35 11.77 -4.77
C THR A 510 -12.09 11.12 -3.62
N GLU A 511 -11.70 9.87 -3.26
CA GLU A 511 -12.34 9.01 -2.26
C GLU A 511 -13.83 8.77 -2.56
N LEU A 512 -14.16 8.70 -3.84
CA LEU A 512 -15.49 8.33 -4.33
C LEU A 512 -15.44 6.96 -4.99
N SER A 513 -16.44 6.16 -4.71
CA SER A 513 -16.62 4.84 -5.32
C SER A 513 -18.05 4.65 -5.81
N GLN A 514 -18.24 3.82 -6.83
CA GLN A 514 -19.53 3.54 -7.42
C GLN A 514 -19.70 2.04 -7.59
N PHE A 515 -20.90 1.54 -7.22
CA PHE A 515 -21.29 0.16 -7.41
C PHE A 515 -22.14 -0.02 -8.67
N SER A 516 -21.98 -1.17 -9.31
CA SER A 516 -22.78 -1.57 -10.47
C SER A 516 -22.90 -3.10 -10.55
N TYR A 517 -23.88 -3.58 -11.29
CA TYR A 517 -24.09 -5.01 -11.50
C TYR A 517 -24.41 -5.32 -12.96
N SER A 518 -24.21 -6.58 -13.34
CA SER A 518 -24.58 -7.10 -14.66
C SER A 518 -25.19 -8.49 -14.54
N THR A 519 -26.27 -8.73 -15.27
CA THR A 519 -26.91 -10.05 -15.40
C THR A 519 -26.55 -10.76 -16.71
N ASP A 520 -25.93 -10.05 -17.64
CA ASP A 520 -25.51 -10.56 -18.97
C ASP A 520 -23.98 -10.66 -19.14
N GLY A 521 -23.22 -10.19 -18.13
CA GLY A 521 -21.76 -10.16 -18.14
C GLY A 521 -21.14 -9.09 -19.06
N LYS A 522 -21.95 -8.21 -19.65
CA LYS A 522 -21.53 -7.21 -20.64
C LYS A 522 -21.91 -5.79 -20.23
N THR A 523 -23.17 -5.59 -19.88
CA THR A 523 -23.71 -4.28 -19.54
C THR A 523 -23.80 -4.13 -18.02
N PHE A 524 -23.11 -3.15 -17.46
CA PHE A 524 -23.15 -2.85 -16.03
C PHE A 524 -24.09 -1.70 -15.73
N THR A 525 -25.08 -1.95 -14.89
CA THR A 525 -26.06 -0.97 -14.43
C THR A 525 -25.59 -0.38 -13.09
N PRO A 526 -25.36 0.94 -12.99
CA PRO A 526 -25.04 1.59 -11.73
C PRO A 526 -26.17 1.49 -10.71
N ILE A 527 -25.82 1.43 -9.43
CA ILE A 527 -26.78 1.41 -8.33
C ILE A 527 -26.21 2.16 -7.12
N GLY A 528 -27.03 2.91 -6.42
CA GLY A 528 -26.68 3.58 -5.16
C GLY A 528 -26.13 5.00 -5.33
N GLY A 529 -25.56 5.33 -6.48
CA GLY A 529 -24.80 6.57 -6.69
C GLY A 529 -23.39 6.49 -6.13
N ASP A 530 -22.74 7.65 -6.04
CA ASP A 530 -21.38 7.73 -5.47
C ASP A 530 -21.42 7.56 -3.96
N VAL A 531 -20.51 6.77 -3.44
CA VAL A 531 -20.25 6.61 -2.00
C VAL A 531 -18.90 7.19 -1.63
N ARG A 532 -18.80 7.76 -0.44
CA ARG A 532 -17.57 8.39 0.05
C ARG A 532 -16.84 7.48 1.02
N THR A 533 -15.68 7.01 0.62
CA THR A 533 -14.74 6.32 1.51
C THR A 533 -14.00 7.33 2.39
N ALA A 534 -13.53 6.90 3.54
CA ALA A 534 -12.78 7.72 4.47
C ALA A 534 -11.80 6.86 5.27
N TYR A 535 -10.73 7.48 5.78
CA TYR A 535 -9.82 6.84 6.72
C TYR A 535 -10.27 7.07 8.16
N GLN A 536 -9.98 6.13 9.04
CA GLN A 536 -10.26 6.26 10.47
C GLN A 536 -9.36 5.31 11.30
N LEU A 537 -9.17 5.67 12.57
CA LEU A 537 -8.27 4.93 13.46
C LEU A 537 -8.92 3.73 14.16
N ARG A 538 -10.23 3.52 14.05
CA ARG A 538 -10.91 2.38 14.70
C ARG A 538 -10.48 1.04 14.10
N THR A 539 -10.22 1.00 12.80
CA THR A 539 -9.68 -0.19 12.13
C THR A 539 -8.16 -0.15 11.97
N PHE A 540 -7.57 1.04 11.98
CA PHE A 540 -6.16 1.29 11.61
C PHE A 540 -5.78 0.70 10.26
N GLN A 541 -6.76 0.56 9.37
CA GLN A 541 -6.56 0.01 8.03
C GLN A 541 -7.25 0.89 6.98
N GLY A 542 -6.73 0.82 5.76
CA GLY A 542 -7.38 1.35 4.57
C GLY A 542 -8.61 0.51 4.18
N VAL A 543 -9.33 1.01 3.20
CA VAL A 543 -10.47 0.31 2.61
C VAL A 543 -10.03 -1.00 1.96
N ARG A 544 -10.89 -2.02 2.04
CA ARG A 544 -10.62 -3.34 1.46
C ARG A 544 -11.80 -3.79 0.60
N TYR A 545 -11.53 -4.39 -0.55
CA TYR A 545 -12.52 -5.22 -1.25
C TYR A 545 -12.82 -6.44 -0.41
N ALA A 546 -14.09 -6.83 -0.30
CA ALA A 546 -14.49 -7.99 0.48
C ALA A 546 -15.52 -8.85 -0.25
N LEU A 547 -15.26 -10.15 -0.33
CA LEU A 547 -16.24 -11.17 -0.67
C LEU A 547 -16.81 -11.73 0.64
N PHE A 548 -18.12 -11.73 0.79
CA PHE A 548 -18.77 -12.07 2.06
C PHE A 548 -20.04 -12.84 1.88
N ALA A 549 -20.42 -13.62 2.91
CA ALA A 549 -21.75 -14.25 3.04
C ALA A 549 -22.12 -14.34 4.51
N PHE A 550 -23.30 -13.87 4.90
CA PHE A 550 -23.84 -13.99 6.25
C PHE A 550 -25.35 -14.13 6.25
N ASN A 551 -25.94 -14.55 7.38
CA ASN A 551 -27.38 -14.61 7.58
C ASN A 551 -27.85 -13.55 8.57
N GLU A 552 -28.61 -12.55 8.07
CA GLU A 552 -29.10 -11.42 8.87
C GLU A 552 -30.21 -11.78 9.87
N LYS A 553 -30.85 -12.97 9.71
CA LYS A 553 -31.88 -13.50 10.61
C LYS A 553 -31.30 -14.35 11.74
N GLY A 554 -29.97 -14.39 11.90
CA GLY A 554 -29.30 -15.10 12.97
C GLY A 554 -29.29 -16.63 12.81
N MET A 555 -29.58 -17.17 11.63
CA MET A 555 -29.60 -18.61 11.36
C MET A 555 -28.28 -19.08 10.70
N THR A 556 -28.00 -20.37 10.78
CA THR A 556 -27.03 -20.98 9.87
C THR A 556 -27.68 -21.06 8.50
N GLY A 557 -27.12 -20.31 7.54
CA GLY A 557 -27.67 -20.14 6.21
C GLY A 557 -27.31 -21.24 5.22
N GLY A 558 -27.35 -20.89 3.95
CA GLY A 558 -26.87 -21.66 2.81
C GLY A 558 -25.43 -21.34 2.44
N GLN A 559 -25.16 -21.26 1.14
CA GLN A 559 -23.84 -20.92 0.61
C GLN A 559 -23.94 -20.01 -0.60
N ALA A 560 -22.89 -19.21 -0.79
CA ALA A 560 -22.64 -18.40 -1.96
C ALA A 560 -21.34 -18.87 -2.65
N ASP A 561 -21.33 -18.85 -3.97
CA ASP A 561 -20.16 -19.23 -4.77
C ASP A 561 -19.67 -18.01 -5.56
N PHE A 562 -18.40 -17.65 -5.36
CA PHE A 562 -17.75 -16.55 -6.06
C PHE A 562 -16.74 -17.07 -7.07
N ASP A 563 -16.64 -16.39 -8.21
CA ASP A 563 -15.72 -16.74 -9.30
C ASP A 563 -15.22 -15.47 -9.97
N ASP A 564 -14.08 -15.61 -10.68
CA ASP A 564 -13.54 -14.58 -11.57
C ASP A 564 -13.40 -13.21 -10.91
N PHE A 565 -12.73 -13.17 -9.74
CA PHE A 565 -12.38 -11.91 -9.11
C PHE A 565 -11.27 -11.22 -9.88
N ARG A 566 -11.51 -10.00 -10.35
CA ARG A 566 -10.57 -9.19 -11.12
C ARG A 566 -10.46 -7.80 -10.56
N VAL A 567 -9.24 -7.26 -10.61
CA VAL A 567 -8.95 -5.86 -10.29
C VAL A 567 -8.31 -5.21 -11.50
N ASP A 568 -8.99 -4.22 -12.07
CA ASP A 568 -8.49 -3.40 -13.17
C ASP A 568 -7.89 -2.11 -12.60
N GLU A 569 -6.68 -1.76 -13.04
CA GLU A 569 -5.91 -0.61 -12.56
C GLU A 569 -5.57 0.30 -13.76
N PRO A 570 -6.43 1.25 -14.14
CA PRO A 570 -6.29 2.02 -15.39
C PRO A 570 -5.05 2.92 -15.42
N LEU A 571 -4.46 3.23 -14.27
CA LEU A 571 -3.30 4.12 -14.14
C LEU A 571 -2.00 3.37 -13.81
N ALA A 572 -1.98 2.04 -13.86
CA ALA A 572 -0.78 1.25 -13.58
C ALA A 572 0.27 1.36 -14.70
N ASP A 573 -0.15 1.52 -15.96
CA ASP A 573 0.79 1.79 -17.06
C ASP A 573 1.16 3.28 -17.08
N ARG A 574 2.44 3.55 -16.75
CA ARG A 574 3.01 4.89 -16.68
C ARG A 574 4.02 5.19 -17.79
N SER A 575 4.12 4.30 -18.78
CA SER A 575 5.14 4.37 -19.86
C SER A 575 5.07 5.68 -20.69
N GLN A 576 3.91 6.34 -20.74
CA GLN A 576 3.67 7.57 -21.48
C GLN A 576 3.52 8.81 -20.61
N ASN A 577 3.80 8.72 -19.30
CA ASN A 577 3.58 9.84 -18.38
C ASN A 577 4.62 10.97 -18.57
N ILE A 578 5.83 10.66 -19.05
CA ILE A 578 6.78 11.66 -19.53
C ILE A 578 6.52 11.87 -21.02
N PRO A 579 6.09 13.08 -21.46
CA PRO A 579 5.78 13.34 -22.87
C PRO A 579 7.05 13.59 -23.70
N ALA A 580 7.97 12.63 -23.69
CA ALA A 580 9.24 12.71 -24.39
C ALA A 580 9.07 12.96 -25.90
N GLY A 581 9.82 13.91 -26.46
CA GLY A 581 9.76 14.31 -27.85
C GLY A 581 8.55 15.16 -28.24
N LYS A 582 7.53 15.28 -27.38
CA LYS A 582 6.32 16.04 -27.64
C LYS A 582 6.52 17.54 -27.38
N VAL A 583 5.67 18.35 -28.00
CA VAL A 583 5.53 19.76 -27.69
C VAL A 583 4.34 19.94 -26.75
N VAL A 584 4.59 20.57 -25.61
CA VAL A 584 3.58 20.72 -24.56
C VAL A 584 3.48 22.17 -24.10
N THR A 585 2.32 22.55 -23.59
CA THR A 585 2.15 23.72 -22.71
C THR A 585 2.08 23.22 -21.27
N ILE A 586 2.49 24.06 -20.33
CA ILE A 586 2.52 23.75 -18.90
C ILE A 586 1.62 24.75 -18.17
N ARG A 587 0.75 24.23 -17.31
CA ARG A 587 -0.10 25.03 -16.42
C ARG A 587 0.15 24.65 -14.98
N ASN A 588 -0.07 25.57 -14.07
CA ASN A 588 -0.03 25.26 -12.64
C ASN A 588 -1.34 24.62 -12.17
N PHE A 589 -1.26 23.53 -11.41
CA PHE A 589 -2.44 22.82 -10.91
C PHE A 589 -3.24 23.65 -9.89
N ALA A 590 -2.57 24.48 -9.06
CA ALA A 590 -3.22 25.19 -7.97
C ALA A 590 -4.15 26.32 -8.46
N ASN A 591 -3.84 26.96 -9.60
CA ASN A 591 -4.60 28.10 -10.12
C ASN A 591 -4.95 28.01 -11.61
N ASP A 592 -4.60 26.90 -12.26
CA ASP A 592 -4.87 26.63 -13.68
C ASP A 592 -4.27 27.66 -14.67
N GLN A 593 -3.26 28.43 -14.24
CA GLN A 593 -2.63 29.45 -15.08
C GLN A 593 -1.50 28.84 -15.91
N PRO A 594 -1.37 29.24 -17.21
CA PRO A 594 -0.29 28.79 -18.05
C PRO A 594 1.04 29.45 -17.64
N MET A 595 2.14 28.73 -17.88
CA MET A 595 3.48 29.27 -17.77
C MET A 595 3.78 30.13 -19.04
N TRP A 596 4.13 31.39 -18.87
CA TRP A 596 4.49 32.28 -19.95
C TRP A 596 5.82 32.97 -19.66
N ALA A 597 6.46 33.54 -20.68
CA ALA A 597 7.73 34.23 -20.54
C ALA A 597 7.57 35.72 -20.93
N ASN A 598 8.20 36.59 -20.13
CA ASN A 598 8.30 38.00 -20.49
C ASN A 598 9.40 38.21 -21.58
N PRO A 599 9.53 39.43 -22.18
CA PRO A 599 10.52 39.70 -23.21
C PRO A 599 11.99 39.47 -22.77
N HIS A 600 12.26 39.39 -21.48
CA HIS A 600 13.59 39.14 -20.92
C HIS A 600 13.84 37.65 -20.60
N GLY A 601 12.91 36.77 -20.99
CA GLY A 601 13.00 35.33 -20.76
C GLY A 601 12.72 34.89 -19.31
N MET A 602 12.26 35.81 -18.46
CA MET A 602 11.77 35.42 -17.10
C MET A 602 10.42 34.74 -17.23
N LEU A 603 10.28 33.62 -16.56
CA LEU A 603 9.05 32.85 -16.56
C LEU A 603 8.07 33.36 -15.48
N HIS A 604 6.82 33.34 -15.82
CA HIS A 604 5.73 33.77 -14.94
C HIS A 604 4.50 32.87 -15.07
N PHE A 605 3.66 32.91 -14.05
CA PHE A 605 2.26 32.51 -14.10
C PHE A 605 1.41 33.69 -13.63
N ALA A 606 0.15 33.76 -14.05
CA ALA A 606 -0.72 34.79 -13.47
C ALA A 606 -1.02 34.48 -12.00
N ALA A 607 -0.97 35.52 -11.16
CA ALA A 607 -1.32 35.41 -9.76
C ALA A 607 -2.83 35.12 -9.57
N ASN A 608 -3.21 34.54 -8.44
CA ASN A 608 -4.62 34.36 -8.07
C ASN A 608 -5.35 35.71 -8.04
N GLY A 609 -6.45 35.81 -8.79
CA GLY A 609 -7.25 37.03 -8.86
C GLY A 609 -6.62 38.19 -9.65
N SER A 610 -5.48 37.97 -10.32
CA SER A 610 -4.87 38.95 -11.21
C SER A 610 -5.78 39.25 -12.39
N LYS A 611 -5.85 40.53 -12.78
CA LYS A 611 -6.45 40.97 -14.04
C LYS A 611 -5.44 40.94 -15.19
N GLU A 612 -4.19 40.55 -14.93
CA GLU A 612 -3.21 40.34 -15.98
C GLU A 612 -3.72 39.25 -16.92
N THR A 613 -3.88 39.63 -18.19
CA THR A 613 -4.03 38.62 -19.23
C THR A 613 -2.71 37.88 -19.33
N ALA A 614 -2.72 36.62 -18.89
CA ALA A 614 -1.60 35.73 -19.15
C ALA A 614 -1.26 35.81 -20.65
N GLY A 615 0.02 36.00 -20.94
CA GLY A 615 0.51 35.86 -22.31
C GLY A 615 0.23 34.47 -22.85
N PRO A 616 0.39 34.19 -24.13
CA PRO A 616 0.30 32.85 -24.65
C PRO A 616 1.31 31.97 -23.90
N GLY A 617 0.84 30.80 -23.39
CA GLY A 617 1.70 29.87 -22.71
C GLY A 617 2.90 29.48 -23.56
N VAL A 618 4.08 29.37 -22.93
CA VAL A 618 5.28 28.88 -23.59
C VAL A 618 5.04 27.44 -24.06
N ARG A 619 5.38 27.19 -25.32
CA ARG A 619 5.36 25.82 -25.88
C ARG A 619 6.74 25.21 -25.67
N PHE A 620 6.82 24.12 -24.98
CA PHE A 620 8.07 23.41 -24.68
C PHE A 620 8.16 22.11 -25.45
N ARG A 621 9.27 21.84 -26.09
CA ARG A 621 9.67 20.50 -26.49
C ARG A 621 10.31 19.81 -25.30
N VAL A 622 9.81 18.62 -24.98
CA VAL A 622 10.34 17.80 -23.87
C VAL A 622 11.44 16.92 -24.42
N HIS A 623 12.67 17.18 -24.03
CA HIS A 623 13.83 16.36 -24.38
C HIS A 623 14.07 15.32 -23.29
N ASP A 624 14.08 14.04 -23.64
CA ASP A 624 14.49 12.96 -22.74
C ASP A 624 16.01 12.96 -22.58
N ARG A 625 16.49 12.88 -21.36
CA ARG A 625 17.92 12.78 -21.00
C ARG A 625 18.23 11.47 -20.25
N GLY A 626 17.32 10.50 -20.34
CA GLY A 626 17.42 9.20 -19.68
C GLY A 626 17.18 9.26 -18.18
N GLN A 627 16.78 8.14 -17.61
CA GLN A 627 16.52 8.00 -16.19
C GLN A 627 15.50 9.01 -15.65
N GLY A 628 14.44 9.31 -16.43
CA GLY A 628 13.40 10.25 -16.04
C GLY A 628 13.85 11.71 -15.99
N ARG A 629 15.07 12.02 -16.48
CA ARG A 629 15.59 13.40 -16.57
C ARG A 629 15.12 14.05 -17.88
N VAL A 630 14.73 15.30 -17.80
CA VAL A 630 14.25 16.08 -18.95
C VAL A 630 14.91 17.44 -19.03
N ALA A 631 15.00 17.97 -20.26
CA ALA A 631 15.21 19.38 -20.54
C ALA A 631 13.99 19.91 -21.32
N LEU A 632 13.57 21.12 -21.05
CA LEU A 632 12.41 21.77 -21.67
C LEU A 632 12.87 22.94 -22.55
N GLU A 633 12.78 22.79 -23.88
CA GLU A 633 13.18 23.79 -24.86
C GLU A 633 11.97 24.58 -25.35
N ALA A 634 12.01 25.89 -25.22
CA ALA A 634 10.98 26.79 -25.75
C ALA A 634 11.01 26.83 -27.28
N MET A 635 9.86 26.60 -27.92
CA MET A 635 9.71 26.45 -29.36
C MET A 635 9.85 27.78 -30.14
N ASP A 636 9.87 28.91 -29.45
CA ASP A 636 10.11 30.23 -30.05
C ASP A 636 11.61 30.56 -30.18
N GLY A 637 12.49 29.64 -29.80
CA GLY A 637 13.94 29.80 -29.86
C GLY A 637 14.50 30.64 -28.69
N SER A 638 13.72 30.96 -27.66
CA SER A 638 14.21 31.67 -26.47
C SER A 638 15.15 30.82 -25.59
N GLY A 639 15.10 29.49 -25.71
CA GLY A 639 16.05 28.57 -25.10
C GLY A 639 15.41 27.57 -24.14
N PHE A 640 16.17 27.14 -23.12
CA PHE A 640 15.80 26.08 -22.21
C PHE A 640 15.36 26.63 -20.86
N LEU A 641 14.31 26.01 -20.27
CA LEU A 641 13.93 26.22 -18.88
C LEU A 641 15.14 25.95 -17.99
N THR A 642 15.54 26.92 -17.19
CA THR A 642 16.79 26.86 -16.41
C THR A 642 16.57 27.46 -15.03
N VAL A 643 17.10 26.79 -13.99
CA VAL A 643 17.19 27.33 -12.64
C VAL A 643 18.55 28.00 -12.46
N VAL A 644 18.56 29.31 -12.24
CA VAL A 644 19.77 30.11 -12.09
C VAL A 644 19.92 30.52 -10.62
N GLY A 645 21.09 30.30 -10.05
CA GLY A 645 21.36 30.57 -8.63
C GLY A 645 21.16 29.35 -7.73
N LEU A 646 21.26 29.59 -6.44
CA LEU A 646 21.17 28.56 -5.40
C LEU A 646 20.31 29.05 -4.22
N GLY A 647 19.57 28.10 -3.61
CA GLY A 647 18.80 28.37 -2.40
C GLY A 647 17.70 29.42 -2.62
N LEU A 648 17.57 30.34 -1.69
CA LEU A 648 16.51 31.37 -1.68
C LEU A 648 16.59 32.39 -2.81
N SER A 649 17.73 32.50 -3.52
CA SER A 649 17.96 33.43 -4.61
C SER A 649 17.91 32.79 -5.99
N SER A 650 17.27 31.62 -6.12
CA SER A 650 17.14 30.95 -7.41
C SER A 650 16.11 31.66 -8.27
N ASP A 651 16.51 31.95 -9.52
CA ASP A 651 15.62 32.45 -10.59
C ASP A 651 15.22 31.31 -11.52
N VAL A 652 14.06 31.41 -12.14
CA VAL A 652 13.60 30.48 -13.17
C VAL A 652 13.43 31.26 -14.48
N ARG A 653 14.25 30.95 -15.49
CA ARG A 653 14.29 31.68 -16.76
C ARG A 653 14.60 30.80 -17.96
N LEU A 654 14.43 31.33 -19.16
CA LEU A 654 14.87 30.71 -20.40
C LEU A 654 16.31 31.13 -20.72
N MET A 655 17.19 30.16 -20.94
CA MET A 655 18.59 30.35 -21.29
C MET A 655 18.87 29.75 -22.67
N LYS A 656 19.61 30.44 -23.52
CA LYS A 656 19.85 30.07 -24.92
C LYS A 656 20.46 28.68 -25.10
N THR A 657 21.24 28.22 -24.12
CA THR A 657 21.98 26.96 -24.20
C THR A 657 21.56 26.03 -23.08
N GLU A 658 21.37 24.77 -23.41
CA GLU A 658 21.18 23.73 -22.41
C GLU A 658 22.44 23.58 -21.55
N THR A 659 22.28 23.55 -20.25
CA THR A 659 23.33 23.37 -19.24
C THR A 659 22.88 22.35 -18.19
N PRO A 660 23.75 21.89 -17.29
CA PRO A 660 23.31 21.06 -16.17
C PRO A 660 22.18 21.70 -15.33
N ASP A 661 22.11 23.04 -15.30
CA ASP A 661 21.08 23.80 -14.57
C ASP A 661 19.72 23.80 -15.26
N SER A 662 19.67 23.32 -16.53
CA SER A 662 18.45 23.14 -17.33
C SER A 662 17.85 21.72 -17.20
N LEU A 663 18.46 20.86 -16.37
CA LEU A 663 18.04 19.49 -16.21
C LEU A 663 17.14 19.32 -14.98
N PHE A 664 16.05 18.62 -15.19
CA PHE A 664 15.06 18.33 -14.15
C PHE A 664 14.80 16.83 -14.06
N GLN A 665 14.61 16.33 -12.84
CA GLN A 665 14.00 15.03 -12.61
C GLN A 665 12.48 15.17 -12.69
N TRP A 666 11.87 14.46 -13.62
CA TRP A 666 10.41 14.41 -13.74
C TRP A 666 9.84 13.59 -12.60
N GLN A 667 8.92 14.20 -11.84
CA GLN A 667 8.22 13.57 -10.73
C GLN A 667 6.79 13.26 -11.19
N ASP A 668 6.54 12.01 -11.55
CA ASP A 668 5.23 11.61 -12.08
C ASP A 668 4.14 11.66 -10.99
N MET A 669 3.07 12.41 -11.28
CA MET A 669 1.89 12.56 -10.42
C MET A 669 0.64 11.92 -11.03
N LEU A 670 0.79 11.20 -12.13
CA LEU A 670 -0.29 10.59 -12.93
C LEU A 670 -1.21 11.65 -13.61
N ARG A 671 -2.11 11.20 -14.47
CA ARG A 671 -3.12 12.07 -15.14
C ARG A 671 -2.56 13.34 -15.77
N LYS A 672 -1.37 13.26 -16.38
CA LYS A 672 -0.63 14.41 -16.94
C LYS A 672 -0.20 15.46 -15.90
N GLN A 673 -0.32 15.14 -14.63
CA GLN A 673 0.24 15.95 -13.54
C GLN A 673 1.66 15.51 -13.25
N PHE A 674 2.51 16.46 -12.87
CA PHE A 674 3.91 16.22 -12.58
C PHE A 674 4.49 17.31 -11.70
N MET A 675 5.65 17.05 -11.12
CA MET A 675 6.51 18.07 -10.52
C MET A 675 7.87 18.05 -11.20
N LEU A 676 8.58 19.15 -11.19
CA LEU A 676 9.94 19.25 -11.70
C LEU A 676 10.90 19.52 -10.55
N MET A 677 11.82 18.59 -10.31
CA MET A 677 12.91 18.80 -9.36
C MET A 677 14.17 19.17 -10.12
N SER A 678 14.72 20.36 -9.85
CA SER A 678 15.99 20.79 -10.43
C SER A 678 17.13 19.85 -9.99
N LEU A 679 17.90 19.32 -10.94
CA LEU A 679 19.06 18.50 -10.63
C LEU A 679 20.24 19.31 -10.05
N ARG A 680 20.21 20.65 -10.23
CA ARG A 680 21.21 21.54 -9.67
C ARG A 680 21.04 21.74 -8.16
N THR A 681 19.81 21.94 -7.72
CA THR A 681 19.51 22.31 -6.34
C THR A 681 18.79 21.22 -5.55
N HIS A 682 18.29 20.18 -6.22
CA HIS A 682 17.36 19.16 -5.71
C HIS A 682 16.07 19.76 -5.13
N ARG A 683 15.72 21.00 -5.55
CA ARG A 683 14.51 21.70 -5.13
C ARG A 683 13.47 21.65 -6.23
N TYR A 684 12.22 21.79 -5.82
CA TYR A 684 11.11 21.73 -6.74
C TYR A 684 10.84 23.10 -7.39
N LEU A 685 10.54 23.08 -8.67
CA LEU A 685 9.94 24.21 -9.35
C LEU A 685 8.52 24.37 -8.83
N GLY A 686 8.21 25.54 -8.30
CA GLY A 686 6.89 25.89 -7.78
C GLY A 686 6.42 27.26 -8.26
N LEU A 687 5.24 27.66 -7.82
CA LEU A 687 4.60 28.94 -8.10
C LEU A 687 4.18 29.61 -6.80
N ASP A 688 4.63 30.81 -6.54
CA ASP A 688 3.96 31.66 -5.55
C ASP A 688 2.63 32.15 -6.14
N VAL A 689 1.53 31.53 -5.73
CA VAL A 689 0.18 31.85 -6.25
C VAL A 689 -0.28 33.28 -5.94
N ARG A 690 0.40 34.00 -5.04
CA ARG A 690 0.09 35.40 -4.70
C ARG A 690 0.74 36.36 -5.64
N THR A 691 1.96 36.09 -6.08
CA THR A 691 2.74 37.00 -6.96
C THR A 691 2.76 36.52 -8.41
N GLY A 692 2.49 35.24 -8.68
CA GLY A 692 2.65 34.66 -10.02
C GLY A 692 4.10 34.32 -10.37
N GLU A 693 5.04 34.46 -9.44
CA GLU A 693 6.45 34.21 -9.69
C GLU A 693 6.80 32.74 -9.49
N PRO A 694 7.49 32.11 -10.44
CA PRO A 694 8.03 30.78 -10.25
C PRO A 694 9.27 30.85 -9.36
N TYR A 695 9.46 29.80 -8.59
CA TYR A 695 10.63 29.62 -7.74
C TYR A 695 11.17 28.19 -7.82
N ALA A 696 12.43 28.01 -7.47
CA ALA A 696 13.04 26.70 -7.27
C ALA A 696 13.96 26.76 -6.03
N ALA A 697 13.43 27.33 -4.96
CA ALA A 697 14.13 27.68 -3.73
C ALA A 697 13.53 26.93 -2.52
N ASP A 698 14.08 27.19 -1.34
CA ASP A 698 13.63 26.57 -0.09
C ASP A 698 12.27 27.06 0.36
N TRP A 699 11.90 28.28 0.00
CA TRP A 699 10.69 28.90 0.53
C TRP A 699 10.14 29.91 -0.46
N PRO A 700 8.81 30.10 -0.48
CA PRO A 700 7.80 29.21 0.10
C PRO A 700 7.61 28.00 -0.80
N GLY A 701 7.05 26.90 -0.33
CA GLY A 701 6.59 25.83 -1.20
C GLY A 701 7.68 24.89 -1.75
N ALA A 702 8.83 24.83 -1.12
CA ALA A 702 9.72 23.69 -1.36
C ALA A 702 9.19 22.38 -0.76
N ASP A 703 8.01 22.42 -0.12
CA ASP A 703 7.23 21.28 0.36
C ASP A 703 6.23 20.87 -0.72
N PRO A 704 6.50 19.85 -1.54
CA PRO A 704 5.64 19.52 -2.67
C PRO A 704 4.26 19.08 -2.22
N ASP A 705 3.29 19.95 -2.48
CA ASP A 705 1.86 19.74 -2.27
C ASP A 705 1.09 20.20 -3.51
N ARG A 706 -0.06 19.59 -3.81
CA ARG A 706 -0.90 19.99 -4.94
C ARG A 706 -1.42 21.43 -4.86
N LYS A 707 -1.40 22.05 -3.68
CA LYS A 707 -1.91 23.42 -3.46
C LYS A 707 -0.82 24.46 -3.28
N ASP A 708 0.43 24.06 -3.13
CA ASP A 708 1.56 24.96 -2.90
C ASP A 708 2.18 25.52 -4.19
N GLY A 709 1.64 25.13 -5.33
CA GLY A 709 2.12 25.56 -6.63
C GLY A 709 3.24 24.70 -7.24
N THR A 710 3.64 23.60 -6.60
CA THR A 710 4.67 22.69 -7.14
C THR A 710 4.14 21.67 -8.15
N VAL A 711 2.85 21.35 -8.11
CA VAL A 711 2.24 20.45 -9.09
C VAL A 711 1.85 21.20 -10.36
N LEU A 712 2.32 20.67 -11.46
CA LEU A 712 2.12 21.20 -12.82
C LEU A 712 1.28 20.23 -13.64
N VAL A 713 0.63 20.72 -14.68
CA VAL A 713 -0.15 19.94 -15.65
C VAL A 713 0.38 20.23 -17.05
N TRP A 714 0.62 19.18 -17.83
CA TRP A 714 1.02 19.35 -19.22
C TRP A 714 -0.11 19.02 -20.20
N GLU A 715 -0.15 19.75 -21.31
CA GLU A 715 -1.03 19.49 -22.42
C GLU A 715 -0.26 19.45 -23.72
N GLU A 716 -0.51 18.44 -24.54
CA GLU A 716 0.12 18.30 -25.86
C GLU A 716 -0.44 19.34 -26.83
N VAL A 717 0.45 20.09 -27.45
CA VAL A 717 0.11 21.05 -28.53
C VAL A 717 -0.01 20.23 -29.83
N LYS A 718 -1.21 20.17 -30.37
CA LYS A 718 -1.53 19.47 -31.63
C LYS A 718 -1.09 20.30 -32.83
#